data_f180c73d78afa29c39538c6544be8176
#
_entry.id   f180c73d78afa29c39538c6544be8176
#
_cell.length_a   1.000
_cell.length_b   1.000
_cell.length_c   1.000
_cell.angle_alpha   90.00
_cell.angle_beta   90.00
_cell.angle_gamma   90.00
#
_symmetry.space_group_name_H-M   'P 1'
#
loop_
_entity.id
_entity.type
_entity.pdbx_description
1 polymer ?
#
loop_
_entity_poly.entity_id
_entity_poly.type
_entity_poly.pdbx_seq_one_letter_code
_entity_poly.pdbx_strand_id
1 'polypeptide(L)'
;MKITKITQGLAPKLVDGTLPDIDTDFAGRDRAKVKKYMEERFGQSQVASVGSFTTMRVRGIVKDLARIFAVDFQEANLITSIIKDEDSTMVDLISRATTESKLKHFIKGNSDLFYMLPTLLNQPKTQSIHPCAVIIFPSVMSSREWCPMRLQQGLIVSEWGGGEMDDAGFLKDDILGIRQLDKFSDILNLIEKNDKEVPDIYNLPHDSEVYRYFGNGWNGDVFQLGSVGLTEYTKALKPQEIGDLIAATAVYRPGPMENHYHSIYVQCKNEGRVPTYLWGTEDIAKDTFGLLIYQEQVMKVFQQIGGLSMKDSDDVRRAMGKKKLDVLMAWKERVQVGFLEKGATVEQFDEVWSAVQEFAKYGFNKSHSAAYAKTGYAGQWLKVHFPLEYWTVALDYASESDTLRYLAEIFQTKKVSIKPPDINGSGIEMSSNMVTKDIFWGIQSIKGIGEDTAIQIINERRENGEYEGLIDFIDRHTFTGSKVKKQTYEALISAGSFDSLHDLEGSVKGRYDLINQFREIKKVKVAKPERDAYTIGSVDCNWWWLLKQKELTGLAYIDYSEIAVENGVERGYCTPSELNQQQHKAIFRSFGGYVVECKISSSARGKFARLTIENNYRLFKVILWSDEYARFEKQIKACDKSLVIFTAMLRYEAKYTKGNQFTLNEDSVFLTLN
;
A
#
# COMPACT_ATOMS: atom_id res chain seq x y z
N MET A 1 -3.48 38.19 -25.59
CA MET A 1 -4.75 38.67 -25.06
C MET A 1 -4.96 38.00 -23.71
N LYS A 2 -5.02 38.72 -22.61
CA LYS A 2 -5.22 38.11 -21.29
C LYS A 2 -6.62 37.51 -21.22
N ILE A 3 -6.72 36.20 -20.98
CA ILE A 3 -7.94 35.39 -20.82
C ILE A 3 -8.93 36.04 -19.88
N THR A 4 -8.49 36.76 -18.87
CA THR A 4 -9.25 37.58 -17.94
C THR A 4 -10.22 38.57 -18.60
N LYS A 5 -10.03 38.97 -19.86
CA LYS A 5 -10.95 39.89 -20.54
C LYS A 5 -12.12 39.20 -21.23
N ILE A 6 -12.04 37.90 -21.52
CA ILE A 6 -13.11 37.14 -22.16
C ILE A 6 -14.11 36.66 -21.10
N THR A 7 -13.62 36.31 -19.92
CA THR A 7 -14.47 35.80 -18.81
C THR A 7 -15.16 36.88 -18.00
N GLN A 8 -14.67 38.12 -17.97
CA GLN A 8 -15.26 39.23 -17.23
C GLN A 8 -16.68 39.67 -17.71
N GLY A 9 -17.13 39.20 -18.84
CA GLY A 9 -18.48 39.52 -19.38
C GLY A 9 -19.43 38.33 -19.43
N LEU A 10 -18.97 37.11 -19.33
CA LEU A 10 -19.72 35.88 -19.62
C LEU A 10 -19.85 34.91 -18.43
N ALA A 11 -18.89 34.89 -17.53
CA ALA A 11 -19.06 34.14 -16.27
C ALA A 11 -20.06 34.92 -15.40
N PRO A 12 -21.13 34.30 -14.87
CA PRO A 12 -21.86 34.91 -13.78
C PRO A 12 -20.79 35.27 -12.75
N LYS A 13 -20.78 36.51 -12.25
CA LYS A 13 -19.98 36.90 -11.10
C LYS A 13 -20.36 35.93 -9.99
N LEU A 14 -19.64 34.82 -9.89
CA LEU A 14 -19.64 34.00 -8.69
C LEU A 14 -19.22 34.99 -7.62
N VAL A 15 -20.13 35.24 -6.73
CA VAL A 15 -20.02 36.17 -5.61
C VAL A 15 -18.62 36.03 -5.02
N ASP A 16 -17.88 37.15 -5.01
CA ASP A 16 -16.56 37.32 -4.35
C ASP A 16 -16.03 36.08 -3.61
N GLY A 17 -15.33 35.19 -4.28
CA GLY A 17 -14.77 34.01 -3.67
C GLY A 17 -14.11 33.08 -4.67
N THR A 18 -13.12 32.36 -4.21
CA THR A 18 -12.54 31.22 -4.92
C THR A 18 -13.56 30.10 -5.00
N LEU A 19 -13.55 29.36 -6.12
CA LEU A 19 -14.40 28.21 -6.31
C LEU A 19 -14.10 27.12 -5.26
N PRO A 20 -15.11 26.33 -4.83
CA PRO A 20 -14.85 25.17 -3.97
C PRO A 20 -13.99 24.15 -4.70
N ASP A 21 -13.16 23.44 -3.96
CA ASP A 21 -12.46 22.26 -4.44
C ASP A 21 -13.33 21.05 -4.12
N ILE A 22 -13.85 20.39 -5.16
CA ILE A 22 -14.80 19.27 -5.02
C ILE A 22 -14.11 18.00 -5.44
N ASP A 23 -13.84 17.14 -4.48
CA ASP A 23 -13.34 15.79 -4.68
C ASP A 23 -14.48 14.79 -4.39
N THR A 24 -14.77 13.94 -5.37
CA THR A 24 -15.79 12.90 -5.22
C THR A 24 -15.20 11.53 -5.48
N ASP A 25 -15.30 10.66 -4.48
CA ASP A 25 -14.73 9.33 -4.52
C ASP A 25 -15.72 8.30 -5.07
N PHE A 26 -15.30 7.57 -6.10
CA PHE A 26 -16.05 6.48 -6.72
C PHE A 26 -15.22 5.20 -6.79
N ALA A 27 -15.87 4.06 -7.00
CA ALA A 27 -15.18 2.85 -7.42
C ALA A 27 -14.46 3.12 -8.75
N GLY A 28 -13.20 2.69 -8.85
CA GLY A 28 -12.35 3.00 -10.02
C GLY A 28 -12.97 2.54 -11.33
N ARG A 29 -13.63 1.38 -11.33
CA ARG A 29 -14.36 0.80 -12.49
C ARG A 29 -15.61 1.60 -12.90
N ASP A 30 -16.19 2.39 -12.01
CA ASP A 30 -17.43 3.14 -12.27
C ASP A 30 -17.18 4.58 -12.74
N ARG A 31 -15.94 5.08 -12.70
CA ARG A 31 -15.61 6.45 -13.13
C ARG A 31 -16.08 6.77 -14.55
N ALA A 32 -15.92 5.84 -15.49
CA ALA A 32 -16.37 6.04 -16.86
C ALA A 32 -17.90 6.14 -16.94
N LYS A 33 -18.62 5.39 -16.10
CA LYS A 33 -20.09 5.46 -16.01
C LYS A 33 -20.55 6.80 -15.45
N VAL A 34 -19.86 7.31 -14.41
CA VAL A 34 -20.15 8.62 -13.80
C VAL A 34 -19.96 9.73 -14.84
N LYS A 35 -18.85 9.72 -15.57
CA LYS A 35 -18.60 10.68 -16.63
C LYS A 35 -19.68 10.63 -17.73
N LYS A 36 -20.04 9.43 -18.16
CA LYS A 36 -21.12 9.25 -19.14
C LYS A 36 -22.45 9.79 -18.62
N TYR A 37 -22.78 9.54 -17.35
CA TYR A 37 -23.96 10.12 -16.71
C TYR A 37 -23.93 11.67 -16.73
N MET A 38 -22.77 12.29 -16.47
CA MET A 38 -22.63 13.75 -16.56
C MET A 38 -22.88 14.25 -17.98
N GLU A 39 -22.33 13.55 -19.00
CA GLU A 39 -22.57 13.86 -20.40
C GLU A 39 -24.05 13.72 -20.79
N GLU A 40 -24.73 12.69 -20.30
CA GLU A 40 -26.18 12.49 -20.51
C GLU A 40 -27.03 13.56 -19.80
N ARG A 41 -26.63 13.94 -18.58
CA ARG A 41 -27.38 14.90 -17.73
C ARG A 41 -27.23 16.34 -18.15
N PHE A 42 -26.04 16.75 -18.56
CA PHE A 42 -25.70 18.15 -18.84
C PHE A 42 -25.49 18.43 -20.33
N GLY A 43 -25.43 17.41 -21.16
CA GLY A 43 -25.14 17.48 -22.58
C GLY A 43 -23.66 17.21 -22.91
N GLN A 44 -23.44 16.38 -23.92
CA GLN A 44 -22.08 15.98 -24.34
C GLN A 44 -21.22 17.19 -24.78
N SER A 45 -21.84 18.25 -25.32
CA SER A 45 -21.16 19.49 -25.69
C SER A 45 -20.78 20.38 -24.51
N GLN A 46 -21.26 20.06 -23.30
CA GLN A 46 -21.03 20.86 -22.09
C GLN A 46 -19.99 20.19 -21.14
N VAL A 47 -19.68 18.93 -21.34
CA VAL A 47 -18.79 18.17 -20.45
C VAL A 47 -17.46 17.93 -21.12
N ALA A 48 -16.37 18.29 -20.46
CA ALA A 48 -15.02 18.04 -20.97
C ALA A 48 -14.08 17.54 -19.86
N SER A 49 -13.15 16.68 -20.24
CA SER A 49 -12.00 16.36 -19.40
C SER A 49 -11.01 17.53 -19.38
N VAL A 50 -10.28 17.68 -18.28
CA VAL A 50 -9.26 18.74 -18.17
C VAL A 50 -7.95 18.26 -18.78
N GLY A 51 -7.25 19.13 -19.51
CA GLY A 51 -5.92 18.89 -20.00
C GLY A 51 -4.90 18.89 -18.86
N SER A 52 -3.84 18.14 -19.04
CA SER A 52 -2.70 18.12 -18.09
C SER A 52 -1.40 18.21 -18.87
N PHE A 53 -0.47 19.02 -18.36
CA PHE A 53 0.85 19.21 -18.96
C PHE A 53 1.92 18.72 -17.99
N THR A 54 2.75 17.81 -18.47
CA THR A 54 3.96 17.44 -17.76
C THR A 54 5.06 18.39 -18.18
N THR A 55 5.65 19.09 -17.22
CA THR A 55 6.80 19.97 -17.47
C THR A 55 8.12 19.22 -17.26
N MET A 56 9.14 19.67 -17.95
CA MET A 56 10.49 19.14 -17.79
C MET A 56 11.06 19.51 -16.41
N ARG A 57 11.46 18.52 -15.65
CA ARG A 57 12.08 18.66 -14.33
C ARG A 57 13.52 18.21 -14.37
N VAL A 58 14.33 18.70 -13.42
CA VAL A 58 15.78 18.49 -13.38
C VAL A 58 16.21 17.05 -13.64
N ARG A 59 15.66 16.07 -12.92
CA ARG A 59 15.98 14.63 -13.12
C ARG A 59 15.68 14.15 -14.54
N GLY A 60 14.52 14.55 -15.08
CA GLY A 60 14.10 14.20 -16.43
C GLY A 60 15.00 14.83 -17.49
N ILE A 61 15.33 16.12 -17.32
CA ILE A 61 16.21 16.85 -18.22
C ILE A 61 17.60 16.21 -18.25
N VAL A 62 18.18 15.88 -17.09
CA VAL A 62 19.51 15.24 -17.02
C VAL A 62 19.49 13.91 -17.77
N LYS A 63 18.45 13.08 -17.64
CA LYS A 63 18.33 11.81 -18.39
C LYS A 63 18.16 12.02 -19.89
N ASP A 64 17.31 12.97 -20.29
CA ASP A 64 17.06 13.25 -21.70
C ASP A 64 18.32 13.84 -22.38
N LEU A 65 19.00 14.77 -21.74
CA LEU A 65 20.25 15.34 -22.24
C LEU A 65 21.39 14.33 -22.20
N ALA A 66 21.52 13.51 -21.16
CA ALA A 66 22.52 12.44 -21.11
C ALA A 66 22.41 11.51 -22.32
N ARG A 67 21.21 11.18 -22.75
CA ARG A 67 20.98 10.38 -23.96
C ARG A 67 21.40 11.13 -25.23
N ILE A 68 21.16 12.44 -25.32
CA ILE A 68 21.53 13.27 -26.46
C ILE A 68 23.05 13.42 -26.54
N PHE A 69 23.72 13.65 -25.44
CA PHE A 69 25.18 13.81 -25.34
C PHE A 69 25.91 12.46 -25.21
N ALA A 70 25.24 11.33 -25.44
CA ALA A 70 25.81 9.99 -25.40
C ALA A 70 26.55 9.65 -24.08
N VAL A 71 26.07 10.19 -22.97
CA VAL A 71 26.55 9.82 -21.61
C VAL A 71 26.07 8.43 -21.25
N ASP A 72 26.90 7.67 -20.55
CA ASP A 72 26.57 6.32 -20.13
C ASP A 72 25.27 6.26 -19.30
N PHE A 73 24.40 5.30 -19.64
CA PHE A 73 23.09 5.16 -19.01
C PHE A 73 23.15 4.84 -17.51
N GLN A 74 24.14 4.03 -17.10
CA GLN A 74 24.30 3.67 -15.69
C GLN A 74 24.80 4.86 -14.87
N GLU A 75 25.73 5.64 -15.46
CA GLU A 75 26.20 6.87 -14.85
C GLU A 75 25.09 7.90 -14.71
N ALA A 76 24.30 8.13 -15.76
CA ALA A 76 23.14 9.04 -15.73
C ALA A 76 22.10 8.61 -14.67
N ASN A 77 21.83 7.31 -14.53
CA ASN A 77 20.92 6.79 -13.49
C ASN A 77 21.50 6.97 -12.08
N LEU A 78 22.79 6.70 -11.89
CA LEU A 78 23.45 6.93 -10.61
C LEU A 78 23.34 8.40 -10.19
N ILE A 79 23.64 9.33 -11.10
CA ILE A 79 23.55 10.77 -10.82
C ILE A 79 22.13 11.21 -10.54
N THR A 80 21.16 10.76 -11.34
CA THR A 80 19.76 11.12 -11.09
C THR A 80 19.18 10.52 -9.81
N SER A 81 19.79 9.46 -9.26
CA SER A 81 19.43 8.94 -7.93
C SER A 81 19.90 9.83 -6.76
N ILE A 82 20.95 10.64 -6.99
CA ILE A 82 21.47 11.60 -6.01
C ILE A 82 20.64 12.89 -6.01
N ILE A 83 20.09 13.29 -7.17
CA ILE A 83 19.23 14.46 -7.30
C ILE A 83 17.90 14.18 -6.60
N LYS A 84 17.50 15.03 -5.66
CA LYS A 84 16.23 14.91 -4.94
C LYS A 84 15.13 15.72 -5.62
N ASP A 85 13.88 15.47 -5.22
CA ASP A 85 12.71 16.16 -5.80
C ASP A 85 12.69 17.67 -5.43
N GLU A 86 13.31 18.03 -4.31
CA GLU A 86 13.50 19.41 -3.86
C GLU A 86 14.50 20.19 -4.73
N ASP A 87 15.41 19.52 -5.46
CA ASP A 87 16.38 20.15 -6.36
C ASP A 87 15.66 20.57 -7.65
N SER A 88 14.97 21.68 -7.61
CA SER A 88 14.09 22.17 -8.67
C SER A 88 14.75 23.16 -9.63
N THR A 89 15.93 23.66 -9.30
CA THR A 89 16.66 24.65 -10.07
C THR A 89 18.14 24.26 -10.26
N MET A 90 18.84 24.98 -11.15
CA MET A 90 20.30 24.84 -11.27
C MET A 90 21.04 25.25 -10.00
N VAL A 91 20.51 26.23 -9.27
CA VAL A 91 21.10 26.68 -7.99
C VAL A 91 21.05 25.56 -6.96
N ASP A 92 19.93 24.85 -6.87
CA ASP A 92 19.76 23.72 -5.95
C ASP A 92 20.75 22.60 -6.29
N LEU A 93 20.94 22.29 -7.58
CA LEU A 93 21.91 21.30 -8.02
C LEU A 93 23.35 21.67 -7.66
N ILE A 94 23.73 22.94 -7.85
CA ILE A 94 25.06 23.42 -7.47
C ILE A 94 25.23 23.31 -5.95
N SER A 95 24.24 23.70 -5.18
CA SER A 95 24.24 23.57 -3.72
C SER A 95 24.43 22.11 -3.31
N ARG A 96 23.68 21.18 -3.90
CA ARG A 96 23.85 19.73 -3.62
C ARG A 96 25.21 19.21 -4.03
N ALA A 97 25.76 19.66 -5.12
CA ALA A 97 27.10 19.30 -5.59
C ALA A 97 28.22 19.73 -4.63
N THR A 98 27.96 20.63 -3.67
CA THR A 98 28.95 20.98 -2.62
C THR A 98 29.14 19.81 -1.65
N THR A 99 28.11 19.02 -1.39
CA THR A 99 28.12 17.86 -0.46
C THR A 99 28.29 16.53 -1.20
N GLU A 100 27.86 16.44 -2.47
CA GLU A 100 27.85 15.21 -3.28
C GLU A 100 28.96 15.22 -4.32
N SER A 101 30.12 14.66 -4.00
CA SER A 101 31.31 14.68 -4.86
C SER A 101 31.10 14.07 -6.26
N LYS A 102 30.28 13.00 -6.37
CA LYS A 102 29.94 12.37 -7.65
C LYS A 102 29.15 13.31 -8.54
N LEU A 103 28.15 14.00 -8.01
CA LEU A 103 27.37 14.99 -8.74
C LEU A 103 28.26 16.17 -9.20
N LYS A 104 29.15 16.65 -8.32
CA LYS A 104 30.13 17.70 -8.66
C LYS A 104 31.02 17.30 -9.82
N HIS A 105 31.55 16.08 -9.81
CA HIS A 105 32.41 15.55 -10.89
C HIS A 105 31.64 15.43 -12.20
N PHE A 106 30.42 14.90 -12.14
CA PHE A 106 29.56 14.73 -13.29
C PHE A 106 29.18 16.07 -13.94
N ILE A 107 28.82 17.10 -13.14
CA ILE A 107 28.55 18.46 -13.66
C ILE A 107 29.76 19.03 -14.38
N LYS A 108 30.98 18.87 -13.83
CA LYS A 108 32.20 19.34 -14.46
C LYS A 108 32.53 18.60 -15.74
N GLY A 109 32.32 17.29 -15.79
CA GLY A 109 32.59 16.46 -16.96
C GLY A 109 31.58 16.64 -18.11
N ASN A 110 30.39 17.16 -17.80
CA ASN A 110 29.28 17.30 -18.74
C ASN A 110 28.73 18.75 -18.75
N SER A 111 29.62 19.73 -18.85
CA SER A 111 29.29 21.17 -18.79
C SER A 111 28.21 21.59 -19.77
N ASP A 112 28.27 21.07 -21.02
CA ASP A 112 27.31 21.41 -22.08
C ASP A 112 25.89 20.96 -21.77
N LEU A 113 25.74 19.76 -21.13
CA LEU A 113 24.49 19.27 -20.66
C LEU A 113 23.86 20.23 -19.64
N PHE A 114 24.66 20.68 -18.67
CA PHE A 114 24.18 21.56 -17.61
C PHE A 114 23.98 23.01 -18.07
N TYR A 115 24.65 23.43 -19.12
CA TYR A 115 24.40 24.71 -19.78
C TYR A 115 22.99 24.78 -20.39
N MET A 116 22.51 23.66 -20.98
CA MET A 116 21.18 23.60 -21.59
C MET A 116 20.05 23.40 -20.59
N LEU A 117 20.33 22.87 -19.39
CA LEU A 117 19.33 22.51 -18.39
C LEU A 117 18.39 23.68 -18.01
N PRO A 118 18.86 24.90 -17.71
CA PRO A 118 17.98 26.03 -17.35
C PRO A 118 16.98 26.41 -18.46
N THR A 119 17.39 26.29 -19.73
CA THR A 119 16.53 26.60 -20.86
C THR A 119 15.37 25.63 -21.02
N LEU A 120 15.60 24.36 -20.66
CA LEU A 120 14.58 23.31 -20.75
C LEU A 120 13.71 23.21 -19.49
N LEU A 121 14.16 23.80 -18.39
CA LEU A 121 13.47 23.71 -17.11
C LEU A 121 12.06 24.34 -17.20
N ASN A 122 11.07 23.60 -16.70
CA ASN A 122 9.65 23.97 -16.73
C ASN A 122 9.01 24.10 -18.12
N GLN A 123 9.74 23.78 -19.21
CA GLN A 123 9.12 23.70 -20.52
C GLN A 123 8.13 22.52 -20.58
N PRO A 124 6.99 22.67 -21.31
CA PRO A 124 6.06 21.56 -21.51
C PRO A 124 6.75 20.39 -22.21
N LYS A 125 6.63 19.18 -21.67
CA LYS A 125 7.20 17.96 -22.24
C LYS A 125 6.15 17.11 -22.95
N THR A 126 5.05 16.85 -22.25
CA THR A 126 3.95 16.05 -22.78
C THR A 126 2.61 16.65 -22.39
N GLN A 127 1.65 16.43 -23.24
CA GLN A 127 0.24 16.78 -23.01
C GLN A 127 -0.56 15.51 -22.80
N SER A 128 -1.34 15.45 -21.73
CA SER A 128 -2.15 14.31 -21.33
C SER A 128 -3.54 14.75 -20.90
N ILE A 129 -4.37 13.80 -20.56
CA ILE A 129 -5.67 14.04 -19.93
C ILE A 129 -5.46 13.99 -18.42
N HIS A 130 -6.01 14.95 -17.68
CA HIS A 130 -6.04 14.86 -16.21
C HIS A 130 -6.81 13.61 -15.79
N PRO A 131 -6.29 12.78 -14.91
CA PRO A 131 -6.88 11.48 -14.65
C PRO A 131 -8.30 11.57 -14.03
N CYS A 132 -8.61 12.63 -13.30
CA CYS A 132 -9.84 12.74 -12.51
C CYS A 132 -10.73 13.92 -12.92
N ALA A 133 -10.14 15.04 -13.33
CA ALA A 133 -10.83 16.31 -13.51
C ALA A 133 -11.80 16.33 -14.68
N VAL A 134 -13.00 16.77 -14.41
CA VAL A 134 -14.06 17.04 -15.37
C VAL A 134 -14.59 18.45 -15.14
N ILE A 135 -14.94 19.16 -16.21
CA ILE A 135 -15.61 20.46 -16.15
C ILE A 135 -16.96 20.37 -16.83
N ILE A 136 -17.96 20.96 -16.19
CA ILE A 136 -19.30 21.17 -16.75
C ILE A 136 -19.41 22.64 -17.09
N PHE A 137 -19.44 22.93 -18.39
CA PHE A 137 -19.58 24.30 -18.89
C PHE A 137 -21.00 24.77 -18.82
N PRO A 138 -21.24 26.09 -18.62
CA PRO A 138 -22.60 26.68 -18.67
C PRO A 138 -23.27 26.43 -20.04
N SER A 139 -24.55 26.10 -20.02
CA SER A 139 -25.31 25.67 -21.20
C SER A 139 -25.62 26.78 -22.22
N VAL A 140 -25.23 28.01 -21.93
CA VAL A 140 -25.44 29.16 -22.84
C VAL A 140 -24.61 29.09 -24.14
N MET A 141 -23.50 28.35 -24.10
CA MET A 141 -22.62 28.12 -25.24
C MET A 141 -21.99 26.73 -25.11
N SER A 142 -21.50 26.17 -26.22
CA SER A 142 -20.77 24.87 -26.15
C SER A 142 -19.40 25.01 -25.45
N SER A 143 -18.87 23.93 -24.94
CA SER A 143 -17.56 23.92 -24.30
C SER A 143 -16.43 24.49 -25.18
N ARG A 144 -16.55 24.31 -26.51
CA ARG A 144 -15.58 24.82 -27.50
C ARG A 144 -15.59 26.34 -27.66
N GLU A 145 -16.67 26.97 -27.31
CA GLU A 145 -16.78 28.45 -27.33
C GLU A 145 -16.22 29.06 -26.04
N TRP A 146 -16.19 28.27 -24.94
CA TRP A 146 -15.61 28.68 -23.67
C TRP A 146 -14.09 28.58 -23.61
N CYS A 147 -13.52 27.47 -24.13
CA CYS A 147 -12.08 27.29 -24.17
C CYS A 147 -11.66 26.43 -25.38
N PRO A 148 -10.41 26.52 -25.82
CA PRO A 148 -9.87 25.62 -26.84
C PRO A 148 -9.95 24.16 -26.41
N MET A 149 -10.46 23.30 -27.30
CA MET A 149 -10.67 21.88 -27.05
C MET A 149 -9.95 21.02 -28.08
N ARG A 150 -9.53 19.85 -27.67
CA ARG A 150 -9.03 18.80 -28.55
C ARG A 150 -9.79 17.50 -28.34
N LEU A 151 -9.69 16.62 -29.32
CA LEU A 151 -10.14 15.24 -29.20
C LEU A 151 -8.94 14.36 -28.89
N GLN A 152 -8.96 13.65 -27.75
CA GLN A 152 -7.91 12.74 -27.36
C GLN A 152 -8.54 11.46 -26.79
N GLN A 153 -8.18 10.29 -27.33
CA GLN A 153 -8.74 8.99 -26.94
C GLN A 153 -10.29 8.95 -26.96
N GLY A 154 -10.92 9.64 -27.92
CA GLY A 154 -12.35 9.73 -28.05
C GLY A 154 -13.04 10.69 -27.07
N LEU A 155 -12.29 11.40 -26.23
CA LEU A 155 -12.81 12.33 -25.23
C LEU A 155 -12.57 13.79 -25.67
N ILE A 156 -13.53 14.66 -25.34
CA ILE A 156 -13.34 16.12 -25.43
C ILE A 156 -12.47 16.55 -24.25
N VAL A 157 -11.34 17.18 -24.54
CA VAL A 157 -10.33 17.57 -23.56
C VAL A 157 -9.98 19.03 -23.74
N SER A 158 -9.94 19.80 -22.66
CA SER A 158 -9.50 21.20 -22.71
C SER A 158 -8.01 21.33 -23.06
N GLU A 159 -7.67 22.37 -23.82
CA GLU A 159 -6.28 22.78 -24.03
C GLU A 159 -5.71 23.55 -22.83
N TRP A 160 -6.52 23.87 -21.85
CA TRP A 160 -6.10 24.47 -20.58
C TRP A 160 -5.96 23.39 -19.53
N GLY A 161 -4.99 23.56 -18.63
CA GLY A 161 -4.82 22.75 -17.42
C GLY A 161 -5.73 23.22 -16.29
N GLY A 162 -5.69 22.51 -15.16
CA GLY A 162 -6.52 22.81 -13.99
C GLY A 162 -6.33 24.25 -13.47
N GLY A 163 -5.09 24.75 -13.44
CA GLY A 163 -4.78 26.11 -12.96
C GLY A 163 -5.40 27.19 -13.83
N GLU A 164 -5.28 27.06 -15.16
CA GLU A 164 -5.88 28.01 -16.10
C GLU A 164 -7.41 27.96 -16.06
N MET A 165 -7.99 26.78 -15.80
CA MET A 165 -9.44 26.65 -15.62
C MET A 165 -9.92 27.35 -14.34
N ASP A 166 -9.22 27.17 -13.23
CA ASP A 166 -9.51 27.86 -11.97
C ASP A 166 -9.39 29.38 -12.14
N ASP A 167 -8.34 29.88 -12.80
CA ASP A 167 -8.13 31.30 -13.07
C ASP A 167 -9.23 31.88 -14.00
N ALA A 168 -9.77 31.06 -14.90
CA ALA A 168 -10.89 31.43 -15.77
C ALA A 168 -12.23 31.36 -15.06
N GLY A 169 -12.30 30.85 -13.83
CA GLY A 169 -13.52 30.77 -13.03
C GLY A 169 -14.39 29.55 -13.33
N PHE A 170 -13.83 28.49 -13.89
CA PHE A 170 -14.55 27.22 -14.09
C PHE A 170 -14.35 26.29 -12.92
N LEU A 171 -15.44 25.75 -12.40
CA LEU A 171 -15.43 24.74 -11.35
C LEU A 171 -14.91 23.40 -11.91
N LYS A 172 -13.81 22.94 -11.35
CA LYS A 172 -13.24 21.61 -11.61
C LYS A 172 -13.87 20.61 -10.64
N ASP A 173 -14.40 19.53 -11.17
CA ASP A 173 -14.97 18.42 -10.42
C ASP A 173 -14.01 17.22 -10.54
N ASP A 174 -13.37 16.83 -9.43
CA ASP A 174 -12.42 15.73 -9.43
C ASP A 174 -13.12 14.41 -9.09
N ILE A 175 -13.34 13.57 -10.11
CA ILE A 175 -13.94 12.24 -9.99
C ILE A 175 -12.82 11.24 -9.70
N LEU A 176 -12.53 11.02 -8.43
CA LEU A 176 -11.47 10.14 -7.98
C LEU A 176 -11.93 8.68 -8.04
N GLY A 177 -11.06 7.81 -8.58
CA GLY A 177 -11.27 6.36 -8.57
C GLY A 177 -10.49 5.74 -7.42
N ILE A 178 -11.21 5.25 -6.40
CA ILE A 178 -10.59 4.62 -5.22
C ILE A 178 -10.74 3.11 -5.30
N ARG A 179 -9.61 2.40 -5.38
CA ARG A 179 -9.56 0.93 -5.43
C ARG A 179 -10.24 0.26 -4.23
N GLN A 180 -10.27 0.94 -3.07
CA GLN A 180 -10.97 0.42 -1.89
C GLN A 180 -12.48 0.32 -2.10
N LEU A 181 -13.08 1.24 -2.88
CA LEU A 181 -14.49 1.18 -3.21
C LEU A 181 -14.81 0.07 -4.23
N ASP A 182 -13.86 -0.27 -5.13
CA ASP A 182 -13.98 -1.47 -5.97
C ASP A 182 -14.05 -2.73 -5.09
N LYS A 183 -13.14 -2.85 -4.12
CA LYS A 183 -13.14 -3.96 -3.16
C LYS A 183 -14.45 -4.04 -2.36
N PHE A 184 -14.95 -2.91 -1.87
CA PHE A 184 -16.22 -2.91 -1.14
C PHE A 184 -17.37 -3.42 -2.00
N SER A 185 -17.46 -2.99 -3.26
CA SER A 185 -18.43 -3.51 -4.19
C SER A 185 -18.33 -5.04 -4.34
N ASP A 186 -17.12 -5.57 -4.50
CA ASP A 186 -16.91 -7.02 -4.66
C ASP A 186 -17.22 -7.80 -3.38
N ILE A 187 -16.85 -7.24 -2.21
CA ILE A 187 -17.18 -7.83 -0.91
C ILE A 187 -18.70 -7.87 -0.70
N LEU A 188 -19.42 -6.76 -0.96
CA LEU A 188 -20.86 -6.69 -0.82
C LEU A 188 -21.57 -7.65 -1.78
N ASN A 189 -21.12 -7.73 -3.03
CA ASN A 189 -21.62 -8.69 -4.01
C ASN A 189 -21.39 -10.15 -3.55
N LEU A 190 -20.25 -10.44 -2.93
CA LEU A 190 -19.95 -11.78 -2.41
C LEU A 190 -20.80 -12.11 -1.17
N ILE A 191 -21.06 -11.12 -0.31
CA ILE A 191 -22.00 -11.26 0.83
C ILE A 191 -23.39 -11.60 0.32
N GLU A 192 -23.90 -10.88 -0.67
CA GLU A 192 -25.21 -11.14 -1.30
C GLU A 192 -25.25 -12.51 -1.95
N LYS A 193 -24.21 -12.89 -2.70
CA LYS A 193 -24.09 -14.22 -3.34
C LYS A 193 -24.06 -15.35 -2.34
N ASN A 194 -23.60 -15.09 -1.13
CA ASN A 194 -23.58 -16.02 -0.02
C ASN A 194 -24.89 -16.02 0.82
N ASP A 195 -25.98 -15.48 0.29
CA ASP A 195 -27.30 -15.38 0.92
C ASP A 195 -27.27 -14.70 2.31
N LYS A 196 -26.37 -13.74 2.50
CA LYS A 196 -26.27 -12.94 3.73
C LYS A 196 -26.86 -11.54 3.52
N GLU A 197 -27.34 -10.95 4.61
CA GLU A 197 -27.80 -9.57 4.59
C GLU A 197 -26.64 -8.61 4.26
N VAL A 198 -26.84 -7.78 3.23
CA VAL A 198 -25.84 -6.81 2.78
C VAL A 198 -25.89 -5.58 3.67
N PRO A 199 -24.81 -5.21 4.37
CA PRO A 199 -24.80 -4.07 5.26
C PRO A 199 -24.78 -2.72 4.48
N ASP A 200 -25.42 -1.70 5.09
CA ASP A 200 -25.22 -0.33 4.64
C ASP A 200 -23.89 0.23 5.19
N ILE A 201 -22.85 0.19 4.38
CA ILE A 201 -21.51 0.63 4.77
C ILE A 201 -21.40 2.13 5.10
N TYR A 202 -22.38 2.92 4.77
CA TYR A 202 -22.42 4.37 5.07
C TYR A 202 -23.00 4.67 6.47
N ASN A 203 -23.81 3.74 7.02
CA ASN A 203 -24.52 3.89 8.30
C ASN A 203 -24.17 2.78 9.30
N LEU A 204 -22.90 2.41 9.39
CA LEU A 204 -22.46 1.38 10.31
C LEU A 204 -22.53 1.83 11.77
N PRO A 205 -22.97 0.96 12.69
CA PRO A 205 -23.02 1.28 14.11
C PRO A 205 -21.61 1.37 14.71
N HIS A 206 -21.53 2.01 15.87
CA HIS A 206 -20.34 1.89 16.73
C HIS A 206 -20.16 0.45 17.19
N ASP A 207 -18.96 -0.09 17.02
CA ASP A 207 -18.64 -1.47 17.40
C ASP A 207 -17.26 -1.55 18.08
N SER A 208 -17.26 -1.92 19.36
CA SER A 208 -16.05 -2.04 20.18
C SER A 208 -15.09 -3.12 19.68
N GLU A 209 -15.60 -4.18 19.04
CA GLU A 209 -14.78 -5.24 18.46
C GLU A 209 -13.96 -4.71 17.27
N VAL A 210 -14.54 -3.86 16.44
CA VAL A 210 -13.86 -3.19 15.34
C VAL A 210 -12.70 -2.33 15.86
N TYR A 211 -12.94 -1.55 16.91
CA TYR A 211 -11.87 -0.76 17.53
C TYR A 211 -10.80 -1.62 18.19
N ARG A 212 -11.19 -2.76 18.77
CA ARG A 212 -10.24 -3.73 19.33
C ARG A 212 -9.30 -4.29 18.26
N TYR A 213 -9.79 -4.53 17.05
CA TYR A 213 -8.96 -4.95 15.91
C TYR A 213 -7.91 -3.90 15.57
N PHE A 214 -8.27 -2.61 15.52
CA PHE A 214 -7.29 -1.52 15.35
C PHE A 214 -6.26 -1.51 16.48
N GLY A 215 -6.69 -1.66 17.73
CA GLY A 215 -5.82 -1.69 18.90
C GLY A 215 -4.87 -2.89 18.94
N ASN A 216 -5.22 -4.00 18.30
CA ASN A 216 -4.37 -5.18 18.15
C ASN A 216 -3.42 -5.06 16.94
N GLY A 217 -3.61 -4.05 16.08
CA GLY A 217 -2.85 -3.87 14.85
C GLY A 217 -3.25 -4.84 13.73
N TRP A 218 -4.48 -5.33 13.76
CA TRP A 218 -5.04 -6.14 12.69
C TRP A 218 -5.65 -5.24 11.61
N ASN A 219 -4.77 -4.41 11.01
CA ASN A 219 -5.15 -3.36 10.06
C ASN A 219 -4.82 -3.73 8.61
N GLY A 220 -4.45 -5.00 8.33
CA GLY A 220 -4.16 -5.46 6.98
C GLY A 220 -5.29 -5.11 6.03
N ASP A 221 -4.95 -4.53 4.86
CA ASP A 221 -5.89 -4.07 3.83
C ASP A 221 -6.87 -2.95 4.24
N VAL A 222 -6.74 -2.35 5.40
CA VAL A 222 -7.63 -1.26 5.82
C VAL A 222 -7.21 0.06 5.19
N PHE A 223 -8.12 0.68 4.47
CA PHE A 223 -7.89 1.95 3.76
C PHE A 223 -7.29 3.02 4.68
N GLN A 224 -6.24 3.69 4.24
CA GLN A 224 -5.44 4.69 4.95
C GLN A 224 -4.78 4.20 6.25
N LEU A 225 -5.39 3.30 7.00
CA LEU A 225 -4.95 2.88 8.34
C LEU A 225 -4.09 1.59 8.30
N GLY A 226 -3.95 0.96 7.14
CA GLY A 226 -3.27 -0.32 6.98
C GLY A 226 -1.75 -0.22 6.72
N SER A 227 -1.14 0.96 6.69
CA SER A 227 0.32 1.06 6.57
C SER A 227 1.02 0.57 7.85
N VAL A 228 2.26 0.05 7.71
CA VAL A 228 3.02 -0.47 8.87
C VAL A 228 3.11 0.57 9.99
N GLY A 229 3.43 1.83 9.64
CA GLY A 229 3.57 2.89 10.64
C GLY A 229 2.26 3.24 11.34
N LEU A 230 1.15 3.37 10.60
CA LEU A 230 -0.17 3.62 11.20
C LEU A 230 -0.69 2.42 11.99
N THR A 231 -0.37 1.20 11.57
CA THR A 231 -0.69 -0.01 12.36
C THR A 231 -0.02 0.04 13.74
N GLU A 232 1.27 0.38 13.81
CA GLU A 232 1.96 0.51 15.09
C GLU A 232 1.43 1.71 15.90
N TYR A 233 1.06 2.78 15.23
CA TYR A 233 0.43 3.93 15.90
C TYR A 233 -0.94 3.60 16.49
N THR A 234 -1.81 2.89 15.75
CA THR A 234 -3.14 2.48 16.28
C THR A 234 -3.05 1.51 17.44
N LYS A 235 -2.01 0.67 17.51
CA LYS A 235 -1.73 -0.17 18.70
C LYS A 235 -1.44 0.69 19.94
N ALA A 236 -0.64 1.74 19.78
CA ALA A 236 -0.34 2.65 20.88
C ALA A 236 -1.56 3.52 21.24
N LEU A 237 -2.31 3.96 20.23
CA LEU A 237 -3.50 4.81 20.38
C LEU A 237 -4.66 4.09 21.05
N LYS A 238 -4.84 2.78 20.79
CA LYS A 238 -5.98 1.97 21.27
C LYS A 238 -7.30 2.70 21.02
N PRO A 239 -7.68 2.92 19.76
CA PRO A 239 -8.87 3.71 19.43
C PRO A 239 -10.12 3.07 20.00
N GLN A 240 -11.08 3.90 20.41
CA GLN A 240 -12.36 3.49 21.01
C GLN A 240 -13.55 4.10 20.28
N GLU A 241 -13.31 5.14 19.49
CA GLU A 241 -14.34 5.86 18.74
C GLU A 241 -13.81 6.39 17.41
N ILE A 242 -14.71 6.80 16.53
CA ILE A 242 -14.35 7.32 15.21
C ILE A 242 -13.47 8.57 15.30
N GLY A 243 -13.64 9.39 16.34
CA GLY A 243 -12.81 10.57 16.60
C GLY A 243 -11.32 10.25 16.70
N ASP A 244 -10.98 9.12 17.31
CA ASP A 244 -9.60 8.65 17.42
C ASP A 244 -8.99 8.31 16.05
N LEU A 245 -9.77 7.67 15.16
CA LEU A 245 -9.32 7.35 13.82
C LEU A 245 -9.17 8.59 12.94
N ILE A 246 -10.08 9.57 13.10
CA ILE A 246 -10.01 10.87 12.42
C ILE A 246 -8.73 11.59 12.87
N ALA A 247 -8.46 11.63 14.17
CA ALA A 247 -7.24 12.24 14.69
C ALA A 247 -5.99 11.49 14.21
N ALA A 248 -6.00 10.15 14.21
CA ALA A 248 -4.87 9.33 13.76
C ALA A 248 -4.41 9.70 12.34
N THR A 249 -5.35 9.86 11.40
CA THR A 249 -5.04 10.23 10.01
C THR A 249 -4.51 11.67 9.88
N ALA A 250 -4.83 12.54 10.83
CA ALA A 250 -4.36 13.92 10.85
C ALA A 250 -2.97 14.09 11.50
N VAL A 251 -2.70 13.38 12.61
CA VAL A 251 -1.46 13.54 13.38
C VAL A 251 -0.30 12.65 12.91
N TYR A 252 -0.60 11.51 12.25
CA TYR A 252 0.43 10.59 11.80
C TYR A 252 0.92 10.95 10.38
N ARG A 253 1.58 12.09 10.26
CA ARG A 253 2.17 12.64 9.03
C ARG A 253 3.47 13.36 9.36
N PRO A 254 4.42 13.52 8.42
CA PRO A 254 5.75 14.07 8.69
C PRO A 254 5.73 15.35 9.54
N GLY A 255 4.98 16.39 9.15
CA GLY A 255 4.94 17.65 9.88
C GLY A 255 4.45 17.53 11.33
N PRO A 256 3.23 17.03 11.60
CA PRO A 256 2.76 16.80 12.96
C PRO A 256 3.63 15.84 13.77
N MET A 257 4.28 14.86 13.12
CA MET A 257 5.19 13.93 13.79
C MET A 257 6.49 14.60 14.24
N GLU A 258 7.03 15.55 13.49
CA GLU A 258 8.20 16.36 13.88
C GLU A 258 7.93 17.13 15.17
N ASN A 259 6.69 17.58 15.37
CA ASN A 259 6.23 18.26 16.59
C ASN A 259 5.69 17.33 17.67
N HIS A 260 5.90 16.02 17.52
CA HIS A 260 5.47 15.01 18.48
C HIS A 260 3.95 14.96 18.76
N TYR A 261 3.08 15.55 17.93
CA TYR A 261 1.63 15.58 18.15
C TYR A 261 1.03 14.18 18.26
N HIS A 262 1.49 13.24 17.46
CA HIS A 262 1.09 11.84 17.53
C HIS A 262 1.38 11.20 18.91
N SER A 263 2.54 11.50 19.51
CA SER A 263 2.92 10.97 20.83
C SER A 263 2.16 11.67 21.94
N ILE A 264 2.00 13.01 21.85
CA ILE A 264 1.24 13.79 22.83
C ILE A 264 -0.22 13.32 22.89
N TYR A 265 -0.84 13.08 21.74
CA TYR A 265 -2.21 12.57 21.66
C TYR A 265 -2.36 11.23 22.39
N VAL A 266 -1.46 10.28 22.16
CA VAL A 266 -1.46 8.98 22.86
C VAL A 266 -1.24 9.14 24.37
N GLN A 267 -0.29 9.99 24.78
CA GLN A 267 -0.02 10.26 26.20
C GLN A 267 -1.22 10.85 26.93
N CYS A 268 -1.89 11.83 26.31
CA CYS A 268 -3.10 12.42 26.89
C CYS A 268 -4.24 11.42 26.99
N LYS A 269 -4.43 10.60 25.95
CA LYS A 269 -5.51 9.61 25.91
C LYS A 269 -5.29 8.44 26.87
N ASN A 270 -4.08 7.86 26.87
CA ASN A 270 -3.85 6.53 27.48
C ASN A 270 -2.89 6.55 28.66
N GLU A 271 -2.05 7.59 28.82
CA GLU A 271 -0.94 7.61 29.79
C GLU A 271 -1.14 8.66 30.91
N GLY A 272 -2.30 9.31 30.94
CA GLY A 272 -2.67 10.25 32.00
C GLY A 272 -1.97 11.62 31.91
N ARG A 273 -1.36 11.97 30.76
CA ARG A 273 -0.82 13.31 30.54
C ARG A 273 -1.97 14.32 30.56
N VAL A 274 -1.83 15.37 31.35
CA VAL A 274 -2.81 16.47 31.39
C VAL A 274 -2.70 17.29 30.10
N PRO A 275 -3.81 17.49 29.36
CA PRO A 275 -3.81 18.35 28.18
C PRO A 275 -3.43 19.78 28.52
N THR A 276 -2.64 20.41 27.66
CA THR A 276 -2.30 21.84 27.75
C THR A 276 -3.07 22.58 26.67
N TYR A 277 -3.79 23.61 27.05
CA TYR A 277 -4.57 24.43 26.13
C TYR A 277 -3.92 25.80 25.99
N LEU A 278 -3.92 26.32 24.78
CA LEU A 278 -3.60 27.72 24.52
C LEU A 278 -4.77 28.58 25.00
N TRP A 279 -4.50 29.84 25.34
CA TRP A 279 -5.50 30.75 25.88
C TRP A 279 -6.77 30.80 25.00
N GLY A 280 -7.92 30.51 25.61
CA GLY A 280 -9.25 30.53 24.99
C GLY A 280 -9.53 29.40 23.98
N THR A 281 -8.65 28.43 23.85
CA THR A 281 -8.84 27.31 22.89
C THR A 281 -9.44 26.06 23.51
N GLU A 282 -9.79 26.04 24.77
CA GLU A 282 -10.23 24.88 25.53
C GLU A 282 -11.40 24.16 24.85
N ASP A 283 -12.47 24.89 24.50
CA ASP A 283 -13.65 24.32 23.84
C ASP A 283 -13.39 23.95 22.38
N ILE A 284 -12.42 24.61 21.73
CA ILE A 284 -12.07 24.38 20.32
C ILE A 284 -11.22 23.13 20.16
N ALA A 285 -10.29 22.90 21.10
CA ALA A 285 -9.31 21.83 21.02
C ALA A 285 -9.54 20.70 22.03
N LYS A 286 -10.69 20.67 22.71
CA LYS A 286 -11.04 19.66 23.73
C LYS A 286 -10.91 18.23 23.16
N ASP A 287 -11.50 17.97 22.00
CA ASP A 287 -11.51 16.64 21.36
C ASP A 287 -10.12 16.21 20.87
N THR A 288 -9.14 17.11 20.87
CA THR A 288 -7.77 16.89 20.40
C THR A 288 -6.73 17.15 21.48
N PHE A 289 -7.14 17.13 22.75
CA PHE A 289 -6.27 17.30 23.91
C PHE A 289 -5.41 18.58 23.87
N GLY A 290 -5.98 19.69 23.40
CA GLY A 290 -5.30 20.98 23.28
C GLY A 290 -4.48 21.16 21.99
N LEU A 291 -4.38 20.11 21.16
CA LEU A 291 -3.64 20.17 19.91
C LEU A 291 -4.48 20.82 18.79
N LEU A 292 -3.92 21.81 18.11
CA LEU A 292 -4.49 22.33 16.86
C LEU A 292 -4.02 21.45 15.71
N ILE A 293 -4.88 20.54 15.23
CA ILE A 293 -4.57 19.58 14.16
C ILE A 293 -5.45 19.74 12.93
N TYR A 294 -6.55 20.50 13.04
CA TYR A 294 -7.51 20.73 11.96
C TYR A 294 -7.59 22.19 11.55
N GLN A 295 -7.74 22.45 10.27
CA GLN A 295 -7.97 23.79 9.72
C GLN A 295 -9.23 24.43 10.33
N GLU A 296 -10.26 23.66 10.56
CA GLU A 296 -11.51 24.09 11.17
C GLU A 296 -11.34 24.57 12.62
N GLN A 297 -10.39 24.04 13.37
CA GLN A 297 -10.07 24.53 14.71
C GLN A 297 -9.48 25.95 14.62
N VAL A 298 -8.57 26.17 13.70
CA VAL A 298 -7.95 27.51 13.52
C VAL A 298 -8.98 28.52 13.02
N MET A 299 -9.89 28.11 12.12
CA MET A 299 -11.00 28.97 11.73
C MET A 299 -11.85 29.38 12.94
N LYS A 300 -12.17 28.43 13.84
CA LYS A 300 -12.90 28.73 15.09
C LYS A 300 -12.13 29.68 16.00
N VAL A 301 -10.83 29.51 16.13
CA VAL A 301 -9.96 30.45 16.88
C VAL A 301 -10.09 31.87 16.34
N PHE A 302 -10.00 32.04 15.03
CA PHE A 302 -10.14 33.36 14.40
C PHE A 302 -11.55 33.94 14.51
N GLN A 303 -12.60 33.13 14.40
CA GLN A 303 -13.99 33.57 14.55
C GLN A 303 -14.34 33.88 16.00
N GLN A 304 -14.13 32.89 16.88
CA GLN A 304 -14.66 32.95 18.25
C GLN A 304 -13.79 33.78 19.15
N ILE A 305 -12.49 33.85 18.89
CA ILE A 305 -11.54 34.61 19.73
C ILE A 305 -11.09 35.88 18.99
N GLY A 306 -10.64 35.72 17.75
CA GLY A 306 -10.12 36.85 16.96
C GLY A 306 -11.15 37.79 16.38
N GLY A 307 -12.48 37.50 16.53
CA GLY A 307 -13.56 38.37 16.07
C GLY A 307 -13.71 38.48 14.53
N LEU A 308 -13.11 37.58 13.77
CA LEU A 308 -13.24 37.56 12.32
C LEU A 308 -14.61 37.03 11.87
N SER A 309 -15.08 37.53 10.73
CA SER A 309 -16.24 36.92 10.06
C SER A 309 -15.94 35.51 9.57
N MET A 310 -16.97 34.73 9.25
CA MET A 310 -16.80 33.39 8.67
C MET A 310 -16.04 33.45 7.34
N LYS A 311 -16.33 34.45 6.51
CA LYS A 311 -15.64 34.68 5.23
C LYS A 311 -14.15 34.97 5.45
N ASP A 312 -13.81 35.90 6.32
CA ASP A 312 -12.42 36.27 6.62
C ASP A 312 -11.64 35.08 7.18
N SER A 313 -12.26 34.26 8.06
CA SER A 313 -11.66 33.07 8.62
C SER A 313 -11.40 31.99 7.55
N ASP A 314 -12.28 31.86 6.54
CA ASP A 314 -12.06 30.97 5.41
C ASP A 314 -10.95 31.49 4.48
N ASP A 315 -10.85 32.79 4.26
CA ASP A 315 -9.74 33.38 3.48
C ASP A 315 -8.38 33.13 4.17
N VAL A 316 -8.32 33.24 5.48
CA VAL A 316 -7.13 32.85 6.26
C VAL A 316 -6.83 31.37 6.13
N ARG A 317 -7.84 30.48 6.24
CA ARG A 317 -7.68 29.04 6.04
C ARG A 317 -7.10 28.71 4.66
N ARG A 318 -7.57 29.37 3.61
CA ARG A 318 -7.06 29.20 2.23
C ARG A 318 -5.62 29.67 2.09
N ALA A 319 -5.27 30.80 2.71
CA ALA A 319 -3.89 31.28 2.74
C ALA A 319 -2.94 30.28 3.42
N MET A 320 -3.43 29.66 4.51
CA MET A 320 -2.70 28.59 5.21
C MET A 320 -2.53 27.34 4.33
N GLY A 321 -3.61 26.86 3.69
CA GLY A 321 -3.56 25.71 2.79
C GLY A 321 -2.59 25.91 1.61
N LYS A 322 -2.52 27.13 1.07
CA LYS A 322 -1.59 27.52 0.00
C LYS A 322 -0.21 27.94 0.51
N LYS A 323 0.04 27.85 1.83
CA LYS A 323 1.31 28.24 2.51
C LYS A 323 1.72 29.68 2.25
N LYS A 324 0.77 30.59 2.08
CA LYS A 324 0.99 32.02 1.85
C LYS A 324 1.14 32.76 3.18
N LEU A 325 2.33 32.71 3.74
CA LEU A 325 2.62 33.33 5.04
C LEU A 325 2.49 34.85 5.03
N ASP A 326 2.77 35.51 3.91
CA ASP A 326 2.57 36.96 3.70
C ASP A 326 1.12 37.37 3.88
N VAL A 327 0.18 36.61 3.29
CA VAL A 327 -1.26 36.83 3.46
C VAL A 327 -1.69 36.60 4.91
N LEU A 328 -1.18 35.55 5.55
CA LEU A 328 -1.48 35.26 6.95
C LEU A 328 -1.02 36.41 7.86
N MET A 329 0.18 36.92 7.62
CA MET A 329 0.72 38.05 8.42
C MET A 329 -0.11 39.32 8.29
N ALA A 330 -0.76 39.59 7.16
CA ALA A 330 -1.64 40.74 6.97
C ALA A 330 -2.87 40.73 7.92
N TRP A 331 -3.27 39.51 8.40
CA TRP A 331 -4.40 39.38 9.33
C TRP A 331 -3.99 39.50 10.81
N LYS A 332 -2.67 39.49 11.13
CA LYS A 332 -2.18 39.42 12.51
C LYS A 332 -2.75 40.51 13.39
N GLU A 333 -2.64 41.75 12.95
CA GLU A 333 -3.06 42.93 13.76
C GLU A 333 -4.58 42.88 14.03
N ARG A 334 -5.38 42.54 13.05
CA ARG A 334 -6.85 42.46 13.17
C ARG A 334 -7.27 41.34 14.14
N VAL A 335 -6.64 40.20 14.08
CA VAL A 335 -6.91 39.06 14.99
C VAL A 335 -6.47 39.42 16.39
N GLN A 336 -5.34 40.13 16.57
CA GLN A 336 -4.82 40.55 17.87
C GLN A 336 -5.82 41.44 18.60
N VAL A 337 -6.44 42.38 17.89
CA VAL A 337 -7.47 43.26 18.49
C VAL A 337 -8.58 42.44 19.13
N GLY A 338 -9.12 41.43 18.40
CA GLY A 338 -10.18 40.57 18.93
C GLY A 338 -9.76 39.78 20.17
N PHE A 339 -8.51 39.34 20.24
CA PHE A 339 -7.96 38.64 21.41
C PHE A 339 -7.88 39.61 22.63
N LEU A 340 -7.34 40.81 22.45
CA LEU A 340 -7.20 41.79 23.50
C LEU A 340 -8.55 42.27 24.03
N GLU A 341 -9.54 42.48 23.16
CA GLU A 341 -10.92 42.83 23.55
C GLU A 341 -11.57 41.76 24.43
N LYS A 342 -11.15 40.49 24.30
CA LYS A 342 -11.63 39.37 25.13
C LYS A 342 -10.79 39.15 26.39
N GLY A 343 -9.80 39.97 26.64
CA GLY A 343 -9.00 39.96 27.86
C GLY A 343 -7.73 39.09 27.79
N ALA A 344 -7.29 38.70 26.61
CA ALA A 344 -5.98 38.09 26.45
C ALA A 344 -4.86 39.09 26.66
N THR A 345 -3.71 38.63 27.13
CA THR A 345 -2.48 39.44 27.09
C THR A 345 -1.82 39.32 25.70
N VAL A 346 -0.89 40.22 25.42
CA VAL A 346 -0.11 40.18 24.16
C VAL A 346 0.70 38.88 24.06
N GLU A 347 1.27 38.45 25.18
CA GLU A 347 2.03 37.17 25.24
C GLU A 347 1.15 35.96 24.93
N GLN A 348 -0.06 35.89 25.49
CA GLN A 348 -1.03 34.85 25.23
C GLN A 348 -1.45 34.84 23.76
N PHE A 349 -1.68 36.01 23.17
CA PHE A 349 -1.93 36.12 21.75
C PHE A 349 -0.75 35.60 20.91
N ASP A 350 0.47 36.02 21.24
CA ASP A 350 1.66 35.61 20.48
C ASP A 350 1.95 34.12 20.59
N GLU A 351 1.61 33.46 21.71
CA GLU A 351 1.64 31.98 21.81
C GLU A 351 0.66 31.30 20.86
N VAL A 352 -0.62 31.74 20.85
CA VAL A 352 -1.63 31.21 19.95
C VAL A 352 -1.26 31.46 18.49
N TRP A 353 -0.80 32.69 18.19
CA TRP A 353 -0.40 33.07 16.84
C TRP A 353 0.79 32.24 16.32
N SER A 354 1.78 31.99 17.17
CA SER A 354 2.93 31.15 16.85
C SER A 354 2.49 29.68 16.53
N ALA A 355 1.60 29.13 17.35
CA ALA A 355 1.02 27.82 17.11
C ALA A 355 0.23 27.76 15.80
N VAL A 356 -0.53 28.81 15.48
CA VAL A 356 -1.26 28.90 14.19
C VAL A 356 -0.31 29.01 13.00
N GLN A 357 0.78 29.79 13.11
CA GLN A 357 1.78 29.89 12.05
C GLN A 357 2.49 28.55 11.80
N GLU A 358 2.79 27.82 12.86
CA GLU A 358 3.38 26.50 12.77
C GLU A 358 2.40 25.51 12.14
N PHE A 359 1.15 25.51 12.60
CA PHE A 359 0.07 24.73 12.02
C PHE A 359 -0.15 25.02 10.53
N ALA A 360 -0.01 26.29 10.08
CA ALA A 360 -0.19 26.68 8.69
C ALA A 360 0.72 25.93 7.71
N LYS A 361 1.85 25.39 8.19
CA LYS A 361 2.78 24.59 7.35
C LYS A 361 2.22 23.22 7.00
N TYR A 362 1.30 22.64 7.81
CA TYR A 362 0.82 21.26 7.67
C TYR A 362 -0.63 21.04 8.12
N GLY A 363 -1.42 22.08 8.29
CA GLY A 363 -2.83 22.00 8.67
C GLY A 363 -3.64 21.04 7.80
N PHE A 364 -4.57 20.29 8.42
CA PHE A 364 -5.35 19.26 7.73
C PHE A 364 -6.85 19.55 7.78
N ASN A 365 -7.54 19.21 6.71
CA ASN A 365 -8.98 19.35 6.64
C ASN A 365 -9.65 18.21 7.43
N LYS A 366 -10.49 18.56 8.41
CA LYS A 366 -11.19 17.59 9.27
C LYS A 366 -12.20 16.76 8.49
N SER A 367 -12.88 17.38 7.50
CA SER A 367 -13.88 16.67 6.67
C SER A 367 -13.22 15.56 5.85
N HIS A 368 -12.04 15.83 5.26
CA HIS A 368 -11.26 14.83 4.55
C HIS A 368 -10.83 13.69 5.50
N SER A 369 -10.25 14.02 6.67
CA SER A 369 -9.94 13.02 7.69
C SER A 369 -11.14 12.16 8.06
N ALA A 370 -12.30 12.78 8.24
CA ALA A 370 -13.53 12.09 8.65
C ALA A 370 -14.03 11.12 7.56
N ALA A 371 -14.04 11.55 6.29
CA ALA A 371 -14.42 10.69 5.17
C ALA A 371 -13.53 9.46 5.06
N TYR A 372 -12.22 9.65 5.13
CA TYR A 372 -11.24 8.58 5.03
C TYR A 372 -11.21 7.65 6.25
N ALA A 373 -11.36 8.20 7.46
CA ALA A 373 -11.48 7.40 8.67
C ALA A 373 -12.77 6.54 8.67
N LYS A 374 -13.90 7.08 8.19
CA LYS A 374 -15.13 6.30 8.02
C LYS A 374 -14.97 5.18 6.99
N THR A 375 -14.31 5.45 5.86
CA THR A 375 -14.00 4.42 4.86
C THR A 375 -13.08 3.33 5.45
N GLY A 376 -12.07 3.71 6.23
CA GLY A 376 -11.22 2.75 6.96
C GLY A 376 -12.00 1.95 7.99
N TYR A 377 -12.88 2.60 8.75
CA TYR A 377 -13.76 1.93 9.71
C TYR A 377 -14.69 0.91 9.02
N ALA A 378 -15.30 1.29 7.89
CA ALA A 378 -16.15 0.39 7.11
C ALA A 378 -15.39 -0.85 6.63
N GLY A 379 -14.16 -0.69 6.14
CA GLY A 379 -13.30 -1.82 5.77
C GLY A 379 -13.00 -2.74 6.94
N GLN A 380 -12.67 -2.17 8.09
CA GLN A 380 -12.40 -2.96 9.30
C GLN A 380 -13.67 -3.65 9.81
N TRP A 381 -14.81 -2.97 9.76
CA TRP A 381 -16.11 -3.54 10.14
C TRP A 381 -16.48 -4.74 9.27
N LEU A 382 -16.35 -4.62 7.95
CA LEU A 382 -16.55 -5.73 7.02
C LEU A 382 -15.62 -6.90 7.32
N LYS A 383 -14.36 -6.63 7.65
CA LYS A 383 -13.38 -7.66 8.02
C LYS A 383 -13.75 -8.41 9.30
N VAL A 384 -14.30 -7.72 10.29
CA VAL A 384 -14.72 -8.31 11.57
C VAL A 384 -15.97 -9.20 11.40
N HIS A 385 -16.97 -8.70 10.65
CA HIS A 385 -18.28 -9.35 10.54
C HIS A 385 -18.40 -10.31 9.36
N PHE A 386 -17.64 -10.08 8.29
CA PHE A 386 -17.64 -10.89 7.07
C PHE A 386 -16.20 -11.31 6.69
N PRO A 387 -15.46 -11.96 7.59
CA PRO A 387 -14.04 -12.23 7.38
C PRO A 387 -13.78 -13.12 6.14
N LEU A 388 -14.70 -14.03 5.81
CA LEU A 388 -14.55 -14.91 4.66
C LEU A 388 -14.62 -14.11 3.36
N GLU A 389 -15.68 -13.33 3.19
CA GLU A 389 -15.89 -12.50 1.99
C GLU A 389 -14.83 -11.42 1.87
N TYR A 390 -14.51 -10.78 2.99
CA TYR A 390 -13.48 -9.73 3.03
C TYR A 390 -12.13 -10.24 2.55
N TRP A 391 -11.63 -11.32 3.16
CA TRP A 391 -10.29 -11.82 2.85
C TRP A 391 -10.22 -12.50 1.48
N THR A 392 -11.30 -13.12 1.00
CA THR A 392 -11.37 -13.66 -0.37
C THR A 392 -11.10 -12.55 -1.38
N VAL A 393 -11.80 -11.43 -1.26
CA VAL A 393 -11.61 -10.28 -2.17
C VAL A 393 -10.29 -9.56 -1.91
N ALA A 394 -9.92 -9.33 -0.64
CA ALA A 394 -8.69 -8.60 -0.32
C ALA A 394 -7.43 -9.28 -0.86
N LEU A 395 -7.38 -10.61 -0.85
CA LEU A 395 -6.26 -11.38 -1.38
C LEU A 395 -6.16 -11.31 -2.91
N ASP A 396 -7.27 -11.25 -3.66
CA ASP A 396 -7.26 -11.02 -5.11
C ASP A 396 -6.68 -9.66 -5.48
N TYR A 397 -6.91 -8.65 -4.64
CA TYR A 397 -6.39 -7.31 -4.84
C TYR A 397 -4.99 -7.09 -4.27
N ALA A 398 -4.44 -8.04 -3.52
CA ALA A 398 -3.17 -7.89 -2.82
C ALA A 398 -1.98 -7.82 -3.77
N SER A 399 -1.02 -6.95 -3.46
CA SER A 399 0.31 -7.05 -4.04
C SER A 399 1.08 -8.21 -3.40
N GLU A 400 2.13 -8.69 -4.05
CA GLU A 400 2.99 -9.76 -3.49
C GLU A 400 3.49 -9.42 -2.06
N SER A 401 3.87 -8.16 -1.83
CA SER A 401 4.33 -7.71 -0.51
C SER A 401 3.21 -7.62 0.53
N ASP A 402 1.96 -7.35 0.11
CA ASP A 402 0.82 -7.26 1.02
C ASP A 402 0.26 -8.63 1.36
N THR A 403 0.32 -9.59 0.43
CA THR A 403 -0.19 -10.95 0.61
C THR A 403 0.36 -11.59 1.89
N LEU A 404 1.67 -11.57 2.10
CA LEU A 404 2.27 -12.14 3.32
C LEU A 404 1.76 -11.48 4.60
N ARG A 405 1.55 -10.17 4.57
CA ARG A 405 1.03 -9.41 5.72
C ARG A 405 -0.42 -9.79 6.02
N TYR A 406 -1.26 -9.95 5.00
CA TYR A 406 -2.66 -10.36 5.15
C TYR A 406 -2.76 -11.79 5.67
N LEU A 407 -1.97 -12.70 5.14
CA LEU A 407 -1.91 -14.07 5.60
C LEU A 407 -1.44 -14.18 7.06
N ALA A 408 -0.48 -13.35 7.47
CA ALA A 408 -0.05 -13.30 8.87
C ALA A 408 -1.17 -12.84 9.81
N GLU A 409 -2.04 -11.93 9.38
CA GLU A 409 -3.22 -11.49 10.13
C GLU A 409 -4.30 -12.58 10.16
N ILE A 410 -4.58 -13.21 9.03
CA ILE A 410 -5.52 -14.34 8.92
C ILE A 410 -5.09 -15.47 9.87
N PHE A 411 -3.83 -15.83 9.87
CA PHE A 411 -3.28 -16.87 10.75
C PHE A 411 -3.41 -16.53 12.24
N GLN A 412 -3.29 -15.25 12.61
CA GLN A 412 -3.46 -14.82 14.01
C GLN A 412 -4.92 -14.78 14.45
N THR A 413 -5.81 -14.30 13.58
CA THR A 413 -7.22 -14.14 13.91
C THR A 413 -8.00 -15.46 13.86
N LYS A 414 -7.51 -16.44 13.10
CA LYS A 414 -8.10 -17.79 12.94
C LYS A 414 -9.59 -17.77 12.60
N LYS A 415 -10.04 -16.73 11.90
CA LYS A 415 -11.46 -16.60 11.50
C LYS A 415 -11.77 -17.35 10.21
N VAL A 416 -10.76 -17.49 9.34
CA VAL A 416 -10.81 -18.22 8.08
C VAL A 416 -9.51 -19.00 7.92
N SER A 417 -9.50 -20.03 7.09
CA SER A 417 -8.28 -20.76 6.73
C SER A 417 -7.96 -20.62 5.24
N ILE A 418 -6.68 -20.66 4.92
CA ILE A 418 -6.19 -20.57 3.55
C ILE A 418 -5.81 -21.97 3.10
N LYS A 419 -6.33 -22.34 1.94
CA LYS A 419 -6.07 -23.63 1.31
C LYS A 419 -5.27 -23.46 0.00
N PRO A 420 -4.44 -24.46 -0.36
CA PRO A 420 -3.81 -24.49 -1.67
C PRO A 420 -4.86 -24.47 -2.79
N PRO A 421 -4.43 -24.23 -4.05
CA PRO A 421 -5.32 -24.44 -5.19
C PRO A 421 -5.90 -25.86 -5.16
N ASP A 422 -7.21 -25.97 -5.33
CA ASP A 422 -7.95 -27.22 -5.35
C ASP A 422 -8.74 -27.32 -6.66
N ILE A 423 -8.70 -28.46 -7.33
CA ILE A 423 -9.27 -28.59 -8.66
C ILE A 423 -10.81 -28.45 -8.66
N ASN A 424 -11.46 -28.83 -7.56
CA ASN A 424 -12.90 -28.69 -7.38
C ASN A 424 -13.30 -27.47 -6.52
N GLY A 425 -12.45 -27.05 -5.60
CA GLY A 425 -12.72 -25.93 -4.69
C GLY A 425 -12.38 -24.56 -5.25
N SER A 426 -11.27 -24.45 -6.03
CA SER A 426 -10.78 -23.16 -6.51
C SER A 426 -11.59 -22.56 -7.64
N GLY A 427 -11.66 -21.23 -7.67
CA GLY A 427 -12.06 -20.44 -8.84
C GLY A 427 -10.90 -20.15 -9.80
N ILE A 428 -11.14 -19.29 -10.77
CA ILE A 428 -10.07 -18.70 -11.58
C ILE A 428 -9.16 -17.88 -10.65
N GLU A 429 -9.76 -16.96 -9.90
CA GLU A 429 -9.19 -16.19 -8.81
C GLU A 429 -9.48 -16.87 -7.46
N MET A 430 -9.31 -16.19 -6.33
CA MET A 430 -9.67 -16.71 -5.01
C MET A 430 -11.14 -17.13 -4.96
N SER A 431 -11.42 -18.20 -4.24
CA SER A 431 -12.79 -18.65 -3.98
C SER A 431 -12.94 -19.08 -2.52
N SER A 432 -14.15 -19.09 -2.03
CA SER A 432 -14.42 -19.42 -0.64
C SER A 432 -15.46 -20.51 -0.47
N ASN A 433 -15.31 -21.30 0.59
CA ASN A 433 -16.30 -22.29 1.03
C ASN A 433 -16.96 -21.80 2.31
N MET A 434 -18.26 -21.58 2.27
CA MET A 434 -19.06 -21.07 3.38
C MET A 434 -19.15 -22.02 4.58
N VAL A 435 -19.14 -23.33 4.30
CA VAL A 435 -19.32 -24.36 5.34
C VAL A 435 -18.04 -24.52 6.15
N THR A 436 -16.90 -24.67 5.46
CA THR A 436 -15.60 -24.88 6.10
C THR A 436 -14.89 -23.59 6.48
N LYS A 437 -15.36 -22.43 5.96
CA LYS A 437 -14.71 -21.11 6.08
C LYS A 437 -13.30 -21.11 5.50
N ASP A 438 -13.08 -21.89 4.45
CA ASP A 438 -11.82 -21.95 3.72
C ASP A 438 -11.82 -20.97 2.55
N ILE A 439 -10.66 -20.37 2.30
CA ILE A 439 -10.36 -19.60 1.10
C ILE A 439 -9.36 -20.41 0.27
N PHE A 440 -9.76 -20.81 -0.93
CA PHE A 440 -8.90 -21.52 -1.85
C PHE A 440 -8.14 -20.57 -2.76
N TRP A 441 -6.86 -20.82 -2.91
CA TRP A 441 -6.02 -20.09 -3.86
C TRP A 441 -6.47 -20.36 -5.30
N GLY A 442 -6.54 -19.31 -6.14
CA GLY A 442 -7.07 -19.44 -7.50
C GLY A 442 -6.20 -20.31 -8.41
N ILE A 443 -6.80 -20.98 -9.37
CA ILE A 443 -6.08 -21.81 -10.35
C ILE A 443 -5.11 -20.98 -11.20
N GLN A 444 -5.50 -19.76 -11.57
CA GLN A 444 -4.67 -18.85 -12.36
C GLN A 444 -3.40 -18.39 -11.61
N SER A 445 -3.40 -18.43 -10.29
CA SER A 445 -2.24 -18.04 -9.49
C SER A 445 -1.08 -19.03 -9.58
N ILE A 446 -1.32 -20.24 -10.07
CA ILE A 446 -0.28 -21.27 -10.25
C ILE A 446 0.63 -20.84 -11.41
N LYS A 447 1.92 -20.70 -11.13
CA LYS A 447 2.92 -20.32 -12.14
C LYS A 447 2.90 -21.28 -13.34
N GLY A 448 2.71 -20.70 -14.51
CA GLY A 448 2.59 -21.48 -15.76
C GLY A 448 1.17 -21.81 -16.18
N ILE A 449 0.16 -21.41 -15.41
CA ILE A 449 -1.26 -21.52 -15.78
C ILE A 449 -1.77 -20.11 -16.09
N GLY A 450 -2.10 -19.88 -17.38
CA GLY A 450 -2.68 -18.62 -17.82
C GLY A 450 -4.20 -18.59 -17.64
N GLU A 451 -4.78 -17.40 -17.75
CA GLU A 451 -6.21 -17.14 -17.59
C GLU A 451 -7.08 -18.05 -18.47
N ASP A 452 -6.78 -18.16 -19.77
CA ASP A 452 -7.52 -19.02 -20.71
C ASP A 452 -7.57 -20.49 -20.25
N THR A 453 -6.47 -20.98 -19.66
CA THR A 453 -6.39 -22.38 -19.18
C THR A 453 -7.21 -22.54 -17.91
N ALA A 454 -7.14 -21.57 -16.98
CA ALA A 454 -7.97 -21.58 -15.78
C ALA A 454 -9.46 -21.50 -16.14
N ILE A 455 -9.85 -20.61 -17.07
CA ILE A 455 -11.22 -20.50 -17.58
C ILE A 455 -11.71 -21.85 -18.16
N GLN A 456 -10.88 -22.51 -18.97
CA GLN A 456 -11.25 -23.79 -19.53
C GLN A 456 -11.51 -24.86 -18.46
N ILE A 457 -10.65 -24.95 -17.44
CA ILE A 457 -10.79 -25.90 -16.33
C ILE A 457 -12.08 -25.63 -15.55
N ILE A 458 -12.33 -24.38 -15.21
CA ILE A 458 -13.50 -23.99 -14.41
C ILE A 458 -14.81 -24.18 -15.19
N ASN A 459 -14.84 -23.85 -16.48
CA ASN A 459 -16.04 -24.04 -17.31
C ASN A 459 -16.35 -25.51 -17.49
N GLU A 460 -15.33 -26.34 -17.76
CA GLU A 460 -15.52 -27.81 -17.88
C GLU A 460 -16.14 -28.37 -16.60
N ARG A 461 -15.63 -27.98 -15.44
CA ARG A 461 -16.20 -28.38 -14.14
C ARG A 461 -17.65 -27.91 -13.95
N ARG A 462 -17.98 -26.68 -14.39
CA ARG A 462 -19.35 -26.15 -14.28
C ARG A 462 -20.36 -26.88 -15.18
N GLU A 463 -19.92 -27.28 -16.37
CA GLU A 463 -20.78 -27.91 -17.38
C GLU A 463 -20.96 -29.40 -17.11
N ASN A 464 -19.91 -30.09 -16.66
CA ASN A 464 -19.88 -31.56 -16.59
C ASN A 464 -19.74 -32.09 -15.13
N GLY A 465 -19.80 -31.21 -14.12
CA GLY A 465 -19.68 -31.59 -12.72
C GLY A 465 -18.24 -31.64 -12.21
N GLU A 466 -18.09 -31.88 -10.90
CA GLU A 466 -16.78 -32.01 -10.25
C GLU A 466 -15.93 -33.13 -10.89
N TYR A 467 -14.62 -32.95 -10.81
CA TYR A 467 -13.69 -33.99 -11.25
C TYR A 467 -13.62 -35.09 -10.20
N GLU A 468 -13.68 -36.33 -10.66
CA GLU A 468 -13.61 -37.51 -9.78
C GLU A 468 -12.17 -37.91 -9.42
N GLY A 469 -11.18 -37.43 -10.18
CA GLY A 469 -9.76 -37.68 -9.94
C GLY A 469 -8.88 -37.26 -11.12
N LEU A 470 -7.60 -37.62 -11.07
CA LEU A 470 -6.62 -37.23 -12.08
C LEU A 470 -6.96 -37.85 -13.46
N ILE A 471 -7.43 -39.09 -13.51
CA ILE A 471 -7.76 -39.77 -14.78
C ILE A 471 -8.93 -39.08 -15.47
N ASP A 472 -10.02 -38.85 -14.76
CA ASP A 472 -11.18 -38.10 -15.24
C ASP A 472 -10.78 -36.72 -15.77
N PHE A 473 -9.95 -35.98 -15.02
CA PHE A 473 -9.42 -34.71 -15.47
C PHE A 473 -8.61 -34.81 -16.77
N ILE A 474 -7.77 -35.83 -16.89
CA ILE A 474 -7.00 -36.09 -18.12
C ILE A 474 -7.91 -36.35 -19.30
N ASP A 475 -8.94 -37.17 -19.13
CA ASP A 475 -9.86 -37.59 -20.21
C ASP A 475 -10.70 -36.39 -20.68
N ARG A 476 -11.25 -35.60 -19.78
CA ARG A 476 -12.02 -34.40 -20.11
C ARG A 476 -11.20 -33.33 -20.84
N HIS A 477 -9.89 -33.27 -20.60
CA HIS A 477 -9.00 -32.27 -21.23
C HIS A 477 -8.15 -32.81 -22.38
N THR A 478 -8.37 -34.04 -22.83
CA THR A 478 -7.65 -34.65 -23.96
C THR A 478 -8.40 -34.49 -25.28
N PHE A 479 -8.40 -33.27 -25.83
CA PHE A 479 -8.99 -32.98 -27.12
C PHE A 479 -8.14 -31.98 -27.93
N THR A 480 -8.40 -31.93 -29.27
CA THR A 480 -7.70 -30.97 -30.13
C THR A 480 -8.08 -29.55 -29.79
N GLY A 481 -7.09 -28.70 -29.51
CA GLY A 481 -7.30 -27.29 -29.11
C GLY A 481 -7.35 -27.05 -27.61
N SER A 482 -7.31 -28.11 -26.78
CA SER A 482 -7.21 -27.93 -25.32
C SER A 482 -6.06 -27.02 -24.92
N LYS A 483 -6.33 -26.09 -23.99
CA LYS A 483 -5.34 -25.22 -23.38
C LYS A 483 -4.54 -25.91 -22.26
N VAL A 484 -5.09 -27.02 -21.71
CA VAL A 484 -4.42 -27.84 -20.69
C VAL A 484 -3.32 -28.66 -21.35
N LYS A 485 -2.07 -28.26 -21.12
CA LYS A 485 -0.88 -28.89 -21.69
C LYS A 485 -0.15 -29.73 -20.63
N LYS A 486 0.87 -30.50 -21.05
CA LYS A 486 1.70 -31.33 -20.16
C LYS A 486 2.16 -30.55 -18.90
N GLN A 487 2.71 -29.35 -19.09
CA GLN A 487 3.20 -28.51 -17.99
C GLN A 487 2.08 -28.11 -17.01
N THR A 488 0.85 -27.94 -17.49
CA THR A 488 -0.31 -27.61 -16.66
C THR A 488 -0.65 -28.76 -15.70
N TYR A 489 -0.63 -30.02 -16.17
CA TYR A 489 -0.87 -31.17 -15.30
C TYR A 489 0.19 -31.27 -14.20
N GLU A 490 1.47 -31.17 -14.56
CA GLU A 490 2.57 -31.23 -13.60
C GLU A 490 2.50 -30.06 -12.59
N ALA A 491 2.13 -28.86 -13.05
CA ALA A 491 1.97 -27.70 -12.17
C ALA A 491 0.79 -27.88 -11.19
N LEU A 492 -0.37 -28.34 -11.66
CA LEU A 492 -1.54 -28.59 -10.82
C LEU A 492 -1.25 -29.65 -9.75
N ILE A 493 -0.67 -30.79 -10.14
CA ILE A 493 -0.32 -31.86 -9.19
C ILE A 493 0.70 -31.34 -8.17
N SER A 494 1.75 -30.66 -8.63
CA SER A 494 2.81 -30.16 -7.74
C SER A 494 2.32 -29.04 -6.81
N ALA A 495 1.32 -28.25 -7.22
CA ALA A 495 0.69 -27.26 -6.37
C ALA A 495 -0.25 -27.88 -5.31
N GLY A 496 -0.60 -29.15 -5.45
CA GLY A 496 -1.50 -29.87 -4.55
C GLY A 496 -2.97 -29.79 -4.96
N SER A 497 -3.26 -29.43 -6.22
CA SER A 497 -4.65 -29.22 -6.65
C SER A 497 -5.52 -30.48 -6.68
N PHE A 498 -4.94 -31.65 -6.58
CA PHE A 498 -5.63 -32.95 -6.53
C PHE A 498 -5.59 -33.61 -5.15
N ASP A 499 -4.99 -32.96 -4.14
CA ASP A 499 -4.78 -33.57 -2.83
C ASP A 499 -6.10 -34.01 -2.18
N SER A 500 -7.13 -33.18 -2.25
CA SER A 500 -8.45 -33.48 -1.69
C SER A 500 -9.15 -34.68 -2.33
N LEU A 501 -8.90 -34.95 -3.62
CA LEU A 501 -9.51 -36.07 -4.36
C LEU A 501 -8.84 -37.41 -4.11
N HIS A 502 -7.61 -37.37 -3.59
CA HIS A 502 -6.81 -38.57 -3.38
C HIS A 502 -6.39 -38.79 -1.93
N ASP A 503 -7.02 -38.08 -0.99
CA ASP A 503 -6.70 -38.09 0.45
C ASP A 503 -5.20 -37.92 0.75
N LEU A 504 -4.54 -37.04 -0.01
CA LEU A 504 -3.09 -36.91 0.07
C LEU A 504 -2.65 -35.94 1.17
N GLU A 505 -3.47 -34.98 1.54
CA GLU A 505 -3.22 -33.94 2.56
C GLU A 505 -1.75 -33.42 2.61
N GLY A 506 -1.20 -33.12 1.43
CA GLY A 506 0.21 -32.71 1.31
C GLY A 506 1.21 -33.87 1.28
N SER A 507 0.78 -35.11 1.19
CA SER A 507 1.64 -36.28 1.09
C SER A 507 2.57 -36.21 -0.13
N VAL A 508 3.84 -36.17 0.13
CA VAL A 508 4.92 -36.20 -0.88
C VAL A 508 4.79 -37.40 -1.80
N LYS A 509 4.64 -38.58 -1.21
CA LYS A 509 4.53 -39.84 -1.96
C LYS A 509 3.34 -39.83 -2.89
N GLY A 510 2.20 -39.34 -2.40
CA GLY A 510 0.97 -39.30 -3.19
C GLY A 510 1.07 -38.41 -4.42
N ARG A 511 1.60 -37.20 -4.28
CA ARG A 511 1.82 -36.29 -5.43
C ARG A 511 2.84 -36.86 -6.41
N TYR A 512 3.89 -37.52 -5.93
CA TYR A 512 4.86 -38.22 -6.76
C TYR A 512 4.22 -39.34 -7.56
N ASP A 513 3.38 -40.14 -6.92
CA ASP A 513 2.67 -41.24 -7.57
C ASP A 513 1.70 -40.72 -8.65
N LEU A 514 0.98 -39.61 -8.38
CA LEU A 514 0.13 -38.95 -9.38
C LEU A 514 0.91 -38.40 -10.58
N ILE A 515 2.09 -37.82 -10.36
CA ILE A 515 2.94 -37.36 -11.47
C ILE A 515 3.40 -38.54 -12.33
N ASN A 516 3.80 -39.67 -11.73
CA ASN A 516 4.20 -40.86 -12.45
C ASN A 516 3.02 -41.45 -13.22
N GLN A 517 1.86 -41.57 -12.60
CA GLN A 517 0.62 -42.01 -13.28
C GLN A 517 0.30 -41.13 -14.51
N PHE A 518 0.34 -39.79 -14.36
CA PHE A 518 0.17 -38.89 -15.48
C PHE A 518 1.20 -39.12 -16.59
N ARG A 519 2.49 -39.29 -16.24
CA ARG A 519 3.58 -39.48 -17.17
C ARG A 519 3.45 -40.82 -17.96
N GLU A 520 2.99 -41.87 -17.29
CA GLU A 520 2.69 -43.16 -17.92
C GLU A 520 1.55 -43.04 -18.91
N ILE A 521 0.42 -42.45 -18.51
CA ILE A 521 -0.78 -42.27 -19.36
C ILE A 521 -0.42 -41.44 -20.60
N LYS A 522 0.32 -40.32 -20.43
CA LYS A 522 0.70 -39.43 -21.54
C LYS A 522 2.00 -39.82 -22.23
N LYS A 523 2.62 -40.94 -21.88
CA LYS A 523 3.90 -41.45 -22.45
C LYS A 523 5.00 -40.39 -22.46
N VAL A 524 5.14 -39.65 -21.34
CA VAL A 524 6.07 -38.54 -21.21
C VAL A 524 7.48 -39.07 -20.96
N LYS A 525 8.44 -38.70 -21.83
CA LYS A 525 9.86 -38.99 -21.61
C LYS A 525 10.41 -38.00 -20.57
N VAL A 526 10.99 -38.53 -19.48
CA VAL A 526 11.62 -37.74 -18.41
C VAL A 526 13.13 -37.72 -18.61
N ALA A 527 13.75 -36.56 -18.51
CA ALA A 527 15.20 -36.40 -18.58
C ALA A 527 15.88 -37.06 -17.36
N LYS A 528 17.11 -37.55 -17.54
CA LYS A 528 17.85 -38.26 -16.48
C LYS A 528 18.04 -37.44 -15.18
N PRO A 529 18.37 -36.13 -15.19
CA PRO A 529 18.46 -35.32 -13.99
C PRO A 529 17.17 -35.21 -13.21
N GLU A 530 16.00 -35.13 -13.89
CA GLU A 530 14.69 -35.14 -13.26
C GLU A 530 14.38 -36.49 -12.60
N ARG A 531 14.77 -37.60 -13.22
CA ARG A 531 14.63 -38.94 -12.62
C ARG A 531 15.39 -39.02 -11.30
N ASP A 532 16.63 -38.51 -11.27
CA ASP A 532 17.47 -38.56 -10.07
C ASP A 532 16.91 -37.67 -8.95
N ALA A 533 16.37 -36.49 -9.28
CA ALA A 533 15.72 -35.61 -8.31
C ALA A 533 14.44 -36.23 -7.71
N TYR A 534 13.66 -36.95 -8.51
CA TYR A 534 12.46 -37.65 -8.02
C TYR A 534 12.80 -38.96 -7.26
N THR A 535 13.93 -39.60 -7.55
CA THR A 535 14.37 -40.84 -6.90
C THR A 535 14.98 -40.57 -5.51
N ILE A 536 15.61 -39.40 -5.32
CA ILE A 536 16.16 -38.97 -4.03
C ILE A 536 15.03 -38.64 -3.04
N GLY A 537 13.85 -38.23 -3.52
CA GLY A 537 12.68 -37.93 -2.71
C GLY A 537 11.86 -39.14 -2.25
N SER A 538 12.38 -40.36 -2.34
CA SER A 538 11.56 -41.56 -2.19
C SER A 538 11.08 -41.87 -0.78
N VAL A 539 11.52 -41.20 0.27
CA VAL A 539 11.09 -41.56 1.62
C VAL A 539 10.74 -40.40 2.57
N ASP A 540 11.45 -39.29 2.61
CA ASP A 540 11.27 -38.36 3.74
C ASP A 540 11.42 -36.85 3.43
N CYS A 541 11.12 -36.40 2.21
CA CYS A 541 11.35 -34.99 1.87
C CYS A 541 10.06 -34.19 1.63
N ASN A 542 9.21 -34.04 2.65
CA ASN A 542 8.05 -33.13 2.63
C ASN A 542 8.45 -31.70 2.24
N TRP A 543 9.66 -31.28 2.61
CA TRP A 543 10.22 -29.98 2.28
C TRP A 543 10.42 -29.73 0.78
N TRP A 544 10.72 -30.73 -0.05
CA TRP A 544 10.88 -30.53 -1.50
C TRP A 544 9.57 -30.12 -2.16
N TRP A 545 8.48 -30.78 -1.80
CA TRP A 545 7.14 -30.44 -2.31
C TRP A 545 6.67 -29.10 -1.78
N LEU A 546 7.01 -28.76 -0.56
CA LEU A 546 6.77 -27.46 0.04
C LEU A 546 7.49 -26.35 -0.74
N LEU A 547 8.75 -26.55 -1.09
CA LEU A 547 9.49 -25.61 -1.96
C LEU A 547 8.87 -25.53 -3.35
N LYS A 548 8.47 -26.66 -3.91
CA LYS A 548 7.83 -26.70 -5.23
C LYS A 548 6.47 -26.03 -5.24
N GLN A 549 5.66 -26.26 -4.24
CA GLN A 549 4.38 -25.57 -4.04
C GLN A 549 4.58 -24.08 -3.89
N LYS A 550 5.57 -23.67 -3.08
CA LYS A 550 5.93 -22.26 -2.92
C LYS A 550 6.45 -21.63 -4.21
N GLU A 551 7.25 -22.32 -4.97
CA GLU A 551 7.71 -21.84 -6.29
C GLU A 551 6.54 -21.60 -7.25
N LEU A 552 5.53 -22.47 -7.22
CA LEU A 552 4.39 -22.42 -8.13
C LEU A 552 3.30 -21.45 -7.68
N THR A 553 3.03 -21.35 -6.38
CA THR A 553 1.92 -20.57 -5.84
C THR A 553 2.34 -19.30 -5.10
N GLY A 554 3.64 -19.15 -4.83
CA GLY A 554 4.20 -18.10 -3.97
C GLY A 554 4.06 -18.39 -2.47
N LEU A 555 3.33 -19.43 -2.07
CA LEU A 555 3.00 -19.74 -0.68
C LEU A 555 3.38 -21.18 -0.29
N ALA A 556 3.74 -21.32 0.99
CA ALA A 556 3.83 -22.62 1.65
C ALA A 556 2.63 -22.75 2.61
N TYR A 557 1.88 -23.82 2.48
CA TYR A 557 0.64 -24.06 3.24
C TYR A 557 0.86 -24.99 4.45
N ILE A 558 2.10 -25.18 4.86
CA ILE A 558 2.50 -26.04 5.99
C ILE A 558 3.15 -25.17 7.08
N ASP A 559 2.94 -25.55 8.33
CA ASP A 559 3.64 -24.95 9.46
C ASP A 559 5.12 -25.40 9.46
N TYR A 560 6.04 -24.46 9.38
CA TYR A 560 7.49 -24.76 9.42
C TYR A 560 7.93 -25.40 10.75
N SER A 561 7.11 -25.33 11.81
CA SER A 561 7.40 -26.02 13.08
C SER A 561 7.35 -27.54 12.93
N GLU A 562 6.45 -28.07 12.11
CA GLU A 562 6.33 -29.49 11.83
C GLU A 562 7.59 -30.02 11.15
N ILE A 563 8.08 -29.28 10.14
CA ILE A 563 9.32 -29.61 9.43
C ILE A 563 10.52 -29.60 10.38
N ALA A 564 10.58 -28.65 11.31
CA ALA A 564 11.65 -28.59 12.30
C ALA A 564 11.66 -29.81 13.23
N VAL A 565 10.49 -30.26 13.66
CA VAL A 565 10.34 -31.46 14.51
C VAL A 565 10.75 -32.72 13.73
N GLU A 566 10.34 -32.88 12.49
CA GLU A 566 10.72 -34.00 11.63
C GLU A 566 12.25 -34.10 11.40
N ASN A 567 12.94 -32.96 11.45
CA ASN A 567 14.39 -32.87 11.32
C ASN A 567 15.14 -32.87 12.66
N GLY A 568 14.56 -33.38 13.75
CA GLY A 568 15.18 -33.64 15.02
C GLY A 568 15.32 -32.43 15.96
N VAL A 569 14.57 -31.36 15.71
CA VAL A 569 14.52 -30.18 16.60
C VAL A 569 13.42 -30.37 17.64
N GLU A 570 13.69 -31.22 18.64
CA GLU A 570 12.68 -31.66 19.62
C GLU A 570 12.28 -30.61 20.66
N ARG A 571 13.07 -29.57 20.91
CA ARG A 571 12.80 -28.60 21.99
C ARG A 571 13.13 -27.17 21.62
N GLY A 572 12.24 -26.27 22.02
CA GLY A 572 12.49 -24.83 22.00
C GLY A 572 12.25 -24.13 20.65
N TYR A 573 11.52 -24.78 19.74
CA TYR A 573 11.06 -24.09 18.54
C TYR A 573 10.16 -22.92 18.96
N CYS A 574 10.40 -21.74 18.40
CA CYS A 574 9.57 -20.57 18.67
C CYS A 574 9.03 -19.98 17.38
N THR A 575 7.77 -19.60 17.46
CA THR A 575 7.12 -18.86 16.39
C THR A 575 7.56 -17.39 16.40
N PRO A 576 7.45 -16.69 15.29
CA PRO A 576 7.75 -15.26 15.20
C PRO A 576 7.03 -14.38 16.19
N SER A 577 5.80 -14.73 16.54
CA SER A 577 5.01 -14.00 17.54
C SER A 577 5.56 -14.14 18.95
N GLU A 578 6.08 -15.31 19.30
CA GLU A 578 6.73 -15.55 20.59
C GLU A 578 8.06 -14.81 20.68
N LEU A 579 8.81 -14.71 19.57
CA LEU A 579 10.03 -13.95 19.49
C LEU A 579 9.85 -12.45 19.76
N ASN A 580 8.76 -11.88 19.30
CA ASN A 580 8.44 -10.46 19.52
C ASN A 580 8.00 -10.14 20.95
N GLN A 581 7.52 -11.11 21.72
CA GLN A 581 7.06 -10.90 23.09
C GLN A 581 8.21 -10.90 24.13
N GLN A 582 9.38 -11.44 23.78
CA GLN A 582 10.49 -11.64 24.73
C GLN A 582 11.57 -10.55 24.60
N GLN A 583 11.19 -9.29 24.62
CA GLN A 583 12.02 -8.15 24.26
C GLN A 583 13.30 -7.89 25.08
N HIS A 584 13.56 -8.58 26.19
CA HIS A 584 14.62 -8.16 27.12
C HIS A 584 15.56 -9.26 27.67
N LYS A 585 15.46 -10.51 27.22
CA LYS A 585 16.38 -11.58 27.66
C LYS A 585 16.97 -12.33 26.47
N ALA A 586 18.28 -12.54 26.48
CA ALA A 586 18.92 -13.45 25.55
C ALA A 586 18.44 -14.89 25.83
N ILE A 587 17.72 -15.49 24.89
CA ILE A 587 17.18 -16.85 25.02
C ILE A 587 17.65 -17.66 23.82
N PHE A 588 18.16 -18.87 24.11
CA PHE A 588 18.54 -19.85 23.09
C PHE A 588 17.25 -20.54 22.59
N ARG A 589 16.99 -20.45 21.29
CA ARG A 589 15.80 -21.01 20.64
C ARG A 589 16.12 -21.57 19.27
N SER A 590 15.34 -22.56 18.86
CA SER A 590 15.34 -23.04 17.49
C SER A 590 14.21 -22.40 16.70
N PHE A 591 14.49 -22.05 15.48
CA PHE A 591 13.51 -21.53 14.53
C PHE A 591 13.95 -21.86 13.11
N GLY A 592 13.00 -21.92 12.19
CA GLY A 592 13.26 -22.21 10.80
C GLY A 592 12.37 -21.38 9.88
N GLY A 593 12.61 -21.49 8.61
CA GLY A 593 11.80 -20.84 7.61
C GLY A 593 12.42 -20.87 6.22
N TYR A 594 11.74 -20.24 5.28
CA TYR A 594 12.19 -20.10 3.91
C TYR A 594 13.02 -18.82 3.74
N VAL A 595 14.23 -18.95 3.21
CA VAL A 595 15.09 -17.80 2.92
C VAL A 595 14.61 -17.12 1.64
N VAL A 596 13.95 -15.99 1.81
CA VAL A 596 13.44 -15.16 0.69
C VAL A 596 14.57 -14.44 -0.02
N GLU A 597 15.60 -14.02 0.75
CA GLU A 597 16.74 -13.28 0.22
C GLU A 597 17.98 -13.47 1.10
N CYS A 598 19.12 -13.73 0.47
CA CYS A 598 20.42 -13.76 1.11
C CYS A 598 21.34 -12.69 0.50
N LYS A 599 21.69 -11.66 1.28
CA LYS A 599 22.62 -10.60 0.88
C LYS A 599 23.95 -10.71 1.61
N ILE A 600 25.03 -10.97 0.87
CA ILE A 600 26.39 -10.97 1.40
C ILE A 600 27.00 -9.58 1.15
N SER A 601 27.58 -8.99 2.19
CA SER A 601 28.22 -7.66 2.16
C SER A 601 29.55 -7.71 2.86
N SER A 602 30.40 -6.69 2.64
CA SER A 602 31.70 -6.56 3.29
C SER A 602 31.75 -5.32 4.19
N SER A 603 32.39 -5.45 5.34
CA SER A 603 32.67 -4.38 6.28
C SER A 603 34.16 -4.31 6.60
N ALA A 604 34.59 -3.33 7.38
CA ALA A 604 35.98 -3.26 7.88
C ALA A 604 36.38 -4.48 8.73
N ARG A 605 35.43 -5.24 9.27
CA ARG A 605 35.62 -6.42 10.09
C ARG A 605 35.52 -7.74 9.32
N GLY A 606 35.29 -7.71 7.99
CA GLY A 606 35.13 -8.88 7.15
C GLY A 606 33.76 -8.97 6.47
N LYS A 607 33.50 -10.10 5.81
CA LYS A 607 32.21 -10.40 5.17
C LYS A 607 31.16 -10.73 6.22
N PHE A 608 29.92 -10.33 5.95
CA PHE A 608 28.74 -10.66 6.76
C PHE A 608 27.54 -10.92 5.85
N ALA A 609 26.54 -11.65 6.33
CA ALA A 609 25.33 -11.95 5.57
C ALA A 609 24.10 -11.37 6.27
N ARG A 610 23.12 -10.93 5.46
CA ARG A 610 21.77 -10.60 5.90
C ARG A 610 20.80 -11.53 5.22
N LEU A 611 20.08 -12.30 6.01
CA LEU A 611 19.03 -13.19 5.55
C LEU A 611 17.68 -12.56 5.83
N THR A 612 16.79 -12.59 4.84
CA THR A 612 15.36 -12.34 5.03
C THR A 612 14.68 -13.69 5.00
N ILE A 613 14.08 -14.09 6.12
CA ILE A 613 13.48 -15.41 6.30
C ILE A 613 11.98 -15.23 6.51
N GLU A 614 11.19 -16.00 5.78
CA GLU A 614 9.74 -16.11 5.95
C GLU A 614 9.42 -17.34 6.81
N ASN A 615 8.61 -17.14 7.84
CA ASN A 615 8.02 -18.20 8.64
C ASN A 615 6.59 -17.82 9.01
N ASN A 616 5.64 -18.69 8.75
CA ASN A 616 4.21 -18.45 9.00
C ASN A 616 3.76 -17.07 8.48
N TYR A 617 4.12 -16.79 7.22
CA TYR A 617 3.80 -15.55 6.49
C TYR A 617 4.41 -14.28 7.06
N ARG A 618 5.38 -14.38 7.97
CA ARG A 618 6.12 -13.24 8.52
C ARG A 618 7.57 -13.26 8.08
N LEU A 619 8.08 -12.07 7.82
CA LEU A 619 9.47 -11.88 7.44
C LEU A 619 10.31 -11.46 8.65
N PHE A 620 11.44 -12.13 8.81
CA PHE A 620 12.47 -11.80 9.80
C PHE A 620 13.77 -11.44 9.12
N LYS A 621 14.57 -10.66 9.82
CA LYS A 621 15.94 -10.39 9.42
C LYS A 621 16.89 -11.08 10.37
N VAL A 622 17.77 -11.90 9.83
CA VAL A 622 18.89 -12.52 10.54
C VAL A 622 20.18 -11.93 10.00
N ILE A 623 21.04 -11.46 10.89
CA ILE A 623 22.36 -10.93 10.53
C ILE A 623 23.40 -11.88 11.08
N LEU A 624 24.24 -12.38 10.18
CA LEU A 624 25.38 -13.23 10.48
C LEU A 624 26.63 -12.38 10.31
N TRP A 625 27.20 -11.92 11.42
CA TRP A 625 28.40 -11.08 11.40
C TRP A 625 29.62 -11.85 10.90
N SER A 626 30.78 -11.23 10.89
CA SER A 626 31.96 -11.77 10.23
C SER A 626 32.43 -13.15 10.80
N ASP A 627 32.28 -13.36 12.08
CA ASP A 627 32.68 -14.61 12.72
C ASP A 627 31.68 -15.73 12.39
N GLU A 628 30.39 -15.47 12.49
CA GLU A 628 29.34 -16.41 12.11
C GLU A 628 29.35 -16.65 10.59
N TYR A 629 29.63 -15.61 9.80
CA TYR A 629 29.77 -15.77 8.35
C TYR A 629 30.91 -16.73 8.02
N ALA A 630 32.09 -16.55 8.62
CA ALA A 630 33.24 -17.42 8.36
C ALA A 630 32.94 -18.87 8.75
N ARG A 631 32.23 -19.07 9.86
CA ARG A 631 31.87 -20.41 10.37
C ARG A 631 30.86 -21.12 9.46
N PHE A 632 29.87 -20.40 8.92
CA PHE A 632 28.77 -20.98 8.14
C PHE A 632 28.80 -20.56 6.66
N GLU A 633 29.96 -20.17 6.13
CA GLU A 633 30.08 -19.65 4.77
C GLU A 633 29.49 -20.58 3.71
N LYS A 634 29.66 -21.88 3.84
CA LYS A 634 29.16 -22.88 2.90
C LYS A 634 27.62 -22.93 2.92
N GLN A 635 27.03 -22.96 4.10
CA GLN A 635 25.56 -22.96 4.30
C GLN A 635 24.95 -21.65 3.84
N ILE A 636 25.56 -20.52 4.17
CA ILE A 636 25.09 -19.19 3.77
C ILE A 636 25.06 -19.04 2.23
N LYS A 637 26.10 -19.52 1.55
CA LYS A 637 26.13 -19.48 0.08
C LYS A 637 25.09 -20.38 -0.59
N ALA A 638 24.66 -21.44 0.11
CA ALA A 638 23.68 -22.40 -0.39
C ALA A 638 22.23 -22.08 0.06
N CYS A 639 22.02 -21.14 0.98
CA CYS A 639 20.71 -20.97 1.63
C CYS A 639 19.70 -20.09 0.88
N ASP A 640 20.12 -19.37 -0.17
CA ASP A 640 19.18 -18.51 -0.90
C ASP A 640 18.08 -19.35 -1.56
N LYS A 641 16.80 -18.95 -1.35
CA LYS A 641 15.63 -19.70 -1.81
C LYS A 641 15.49 -21.13 -1.28
N SER A 642 16.07 -21.41 -0.11
CA SER A 642 16.04 -22.72 0.56
C SER A 642 15.36 -22.65 1.91
N LEU A 643 14.97 -23.81 2.46
CA LEU A 643 14.56 -23.94 3.85
C LEU A 643 15.78 -23.99 4.75
N VAL A 644 15.70 -23.32 5.88
CA VAL A 644 16.78 -23.31 6.88
C VAL A 644 16.20 -23.52 8.28
N ILE A 645 16.97 -24.19 9.12
CA ILE A 645 16.69 -24.34 10.55
C ILE A 645 17.90 -23.79 11.31
N PHE A 646 17.64 -22.92 12.25
CA PHE A 646 18.65 -22.35 13.13
C PHE A 646 18.37 -22.75 14.58
N THR A 647 19.42 -22.97 15.30
CA THR A 647 19.40 -22.86 16.75
C THR A 647 20.29 -21.69 17.12
N ALA A 648 19.76 -20.67 17.71
CA ALA A 648 20.45 -19.40 17.92
C ALA A 648 20.03 -18.68 19.20
N MET A 649 20.90 -17.78 19.65
CA MET A 649 20.58 -16.87 20.74
C MET A 649 19.88 -15.64 20.21
N LEU A 650 18.68 -15.36 20.72
CA LEU A 650 17.93 -14.17 20.40
C LEU A 650 18.48 -12.97 21.18
N ARG A 651 18.90 -11.92 20.48
CA ARG A 651 19.24 -10.62 21.07
C ARG A 651 18.42 -9.51 20.47
N TYR A 652 17.92 -8.62 21.32
CA TYR A 652 17.31 -7.39 20.90
C TYR A 652 18.36 -6.28 20.81
N GLU A 653 18.63 -5.77 19.61
CA GLU A 653 19.47 -4.58 19.41
C GLU A 653 18.68 -3.47 18.72
N ALA A 654 18.18 -2.53 19.52
CA ALA A 654 17.40 -1.38 19.03
C ALA A 654 18.18 -0.45 18.07
N LYS A 655 19.51 -0.51 18.07
CA LYS A 655 20.37 0.42 17.34
C LYS A 655 20.49 0.14 15.84
N TYR A 656 20.36 -1.10 15.40
CA TYR A 656 20.64 -1.51 14.02
C TYR A 656 19.45 -2.13 13.28
N THR A 657 18.46 -2.60 14.02
CA THR A 657 17.24 -3.16 13.44
C THR A 657 16.06 -2.69 14.27
N LYS A 658 15.02 -2.16 13.63
CA LYS A 658 13.73 -1.87 14.28
C LYS A 658 12.98 -3.19 14.60
N GLY A 659 13.67 -4.19 15.14
CA GLY A 659 13.10 -5.50 15.39
C GLY A 659 14.10 -6.47 16.05
N ASN A 660 13.63 -7.66 16.39
CA ASN A 660 14.45 -8.71 16.99
C ASN A 660 15.55 -9.15 16.02
N GLN A 661 16.79 -9.15 16.48
CA GLN A 661 17.94 -9.64 15.76
C GLN A 661 18.40 -10.96 16.35
N PHE A 662 18.64 -11.92 15.48
CA PHE A 662 19.24 -13.20 15.85
C PHE A 662 20.76 -13.14 15.69
N THR A 663 21.49 -13.58 16.69
CA THR A 663 22.92 -13.84 16.62
C THR A 663 23.17 -15.31 16.87
N LEU A 664 23.98 -15.93 16.03
CA LEU A 664 24.45 -17.30 16.24
C LEU A 664 25.63 -17.25 17.21
N ASN A 665 25.72 -18.20 18.14
CA ASN A 665 26.85 -18.39 19.05
C ASN A 665 27.63 -19.65 18.70
N GLU A 666 28.63 -20.00 19.50
CA GLU A 666 29.50 -21.19 19.27
C GLU A 666 28.69 -22.50 19.23
N ASP A 667 27.58 -22.58 19.98
CA ASP A 667 26.72 -23.76 20.06
C ASP A 667 25.61 -23.76 19.01
N SER A 668 25.53 -22.73 18.15
CA SER A 668 24.48 -22.61 17.17
C SER A 668 24.62 -23.60 16.02
N VAL A 669 23.50 -24.15 15.58
CA VAL A 669 23.40 -25.04 14.43
C VAL A 669 22.70 -24.27 13.30
N PHE A 670 23.23 -24.44 12.10
CA PHE A 670 22.65 -23.88 10.88
C PHE A 670 22.52 -25.02 9.84
N LEU A 671 21.30 -25.51 9.68
CA LEU A 671 20.97 -26.52 8.69
C LEU A 671 20.34 -25.86 7.47
N THR A 672 20.76 -26.25 6.27
CA THR A 672 20.15 -25.87 5.01
C THR A 672 19.54 -27.12 4.41
N LEU A 673 18.24 -27.09 4.13
CA LEU A 673 17.48 -28.15 3.48
C LEU A 673 17.28 -27.73 2.02
N ASN A 674 17.99 -28.39 1.11
CA ASN A 674 17.97 -28.10 -0.34
C ASN A 674 17.17 -29.15 -1.10
#